data_b87cd349a6367442bd11407506006a50
#
_entry.id   b87cd349a6367442bd11407506006a50
#
_cell.length_a   1.000
_cell.length_b   1.000
_cell.length_c   1.000
_cell.angle_alpha   90.00
_cell.angle_beta   90.00
_cell.angle_gamma   90.00
#
_symmetry.space_group_name_H-M   'P 1'
#
loop_
_entity.id
_entity.type
_entity.pdbx_description
1 polymer ?
#
loop_
_entity_poly.entity_id
_entity_poly.type
_entity_poly.pdbx_seq_one_letter_code
_entity_poly.pdbx_strand_id
1 'polypeptide(L)'
;MADPAAGVFPTRAHPNAKATMPVRSESFRTEARIDALRVPPQSVEAEQAVIGGLMLAPDSLDRVGDFLTEHDFYRRDHRLIYRAIRELSEKNKPFDAVTLGEWFETNALSEQIGGTGYLIELASSTPSAANIRAYAEIVREKAVMRQLIEAGTEIVNDGFQPEGRDSQEVLSAAEMKVFKIAEQGRRGRADFVPLREAMKDAFGILQERYENQGSVTGLPTGFHDLDEMTAGLQPSDLIILAARPAMGKCLSADAEIVLEDGSVATIEQVCRSRGGVIGTLTDDLRLASATPSDFVDDGIKPTFEVTTRLGRRVESTAPHPFLTLDGWKPLMELNVGDYVAVPRRLPVFGHQPMRDCEVSLLAYLIGDGGLTGSCPRFTSSNPEITADFMACVEAFGGTVATQVERRSGFAPSWRLSADAEAVPARRQRFASALSQQVRRSGQPARALAARLGVSPATVSNWQRGKTVPAEPMIEGLCRVLEVSPAALGLADGESARRNVANPLTLWLRELGLMGKDAHAKQVPAPVFRLPRTQLAQFINRLFATDGWATVLASGQSQLGYASVSERLARQVQHLLLRFGVIAKLRQRWVKYGPSRRVSWQLDITDATSIRTFIADIGIHGKQAAVDAVSRALAQRQPHGNVDHVPREAWGLVEQAKGTMSWAELARRTGHSDSNSHVGQRALSRERLARIAMVLQDARLAALASSDVVWDRIESIVSTGQQQVYDLTVPGTHNFIANDICVHNTTLALNIAEFGALKTKKAV
;
A
#
# COMPACT_ATOMS: atom_id res chain seq x y z
N MET A 1 -54.71 -3.49 -37.00
CA MET A 1 -55.06 -4.27 -38.20
C MET A 1 -54.01 -5.31 -38.42
N ALA A 2 -54.42 -6.48 -38.10
CA ALA A 2 -54.20 -7.79 -38.72
C ALA A 2 -52.76 -8.36 -38.71
N ASP A 3 -52.58 -9.30 -37.81
CA ASP A 3 -52.00 -10.64 -37.97
C ASP A 3 -52.59 -11.35 -39.24
N PRO A 4 -52.15 -12.52 -39.78
CA PRO A 4 -51.51 -13.66 -39.11
C PRO A 4 -50.62 -14.58 -40.02
N ALA A 5 -50.15 -15.66 -39.43
CA ALA A 5 -50.17 -17.10 -39.83
C ALA A 5 -48.77 -17.75 -39.72
N ALA A 6 -48.51 -18.69 -38.83
CA ALA A 6 -48.99 -20.08 -38.62
C ALA A 6 -48.35 -21.14 -39.54
N GLY A 7 -47.82 -22.17 -38.93
CA GLY A 7 -47.38 -23.43 -39.57
C GLY A 7 -46.55 -24.25 -38.58
N VAL A 8 -47.11 -25.02 -37.76
CA VAL A 8 -47.73 -26.39 -37.75
C VAL A 8 -46.69 -27.51 -37.48
N PHE A 9 -46.94 -28.18 -36.38
CA PHE A 9 -46.35 -29.44 -35.84
C PHE A 9 -46.61 -30.66 -36.74
N PRO A 10 -45.96 -31.80 -36.44
CA PRO A 10 -46.74 -32.85 -35.84
C PRO A 10 -46.10 -33.59 -34.65
N THR A 11 -47.00 -33.92 -33.74
CA THR A 11 -46.96 -34.88 -32.64
C THR A 11 -46.92 -36.34 -33.11
N ARG A 12 -46.26 -37.22 -32.34
CA ARG A 12 -46.67 -38.62 -32.05
C ARG A 12 -46.04 -39.12 -30.74
N ALA A 13 -46.84 -39.26 -29.76
CA ALA A 13 -47.41 -40.43 -29.10
C ALA A 13 -46.42 -41.34 -28.30
N HIS A 14 -46.69 -41.40 -27.02
CA HIS A 14 -46.24 -42.41 -26.01
C HIS A 14 -46.66 -43.81 -26.32
N PRO A 15 -46.00 -44.89 -25.78
CA PRO A 15 -46.59 -45.45 -24.57
C PRO A 15 -45.61 -45.86 -23.48
N ASN A 16 -46.21 -45.93 -22.27
CA ASN A 16 -45.72 -46.43 -20.99
C ASN A 16 -44.82 -47.69 -21.05
N ALA A 17 -43.71 -47.65 -20.31
CA ALA A 17 -43.20 -48.85 -19.59
C ALA A 17 -42.50 -48.37 -18.31
N LYS A 18 -43.08 -48.76 -17.21
CA LYS A 18 -42.48 -48.71 -15.86
C LYS A 18 -41.21 -49.53 -15.88
N ALA A 19 -40.06 -48.91 -15.63
CA ALA A 19 -38.83 -49.56 -15.22
C ALA A 19 -38.39 -48.93 -13.93
N THR A 20 -38.51 -49.74 -12.87
CA THR A 20 -37.96 -49.57 -11.51
C THR A 20 -36.50 -49.24 -11.54
N MET A 21 -36.13 -48.11 -10.94
CA MET A 21 -34.72 -47.80 -10.62
C MET A 21 -34.22 -48.76 -9.54
N PRO A 22 -33.06 -49.38 -9.69
CA PRO A 22 -32.39 -50.06 -8.58
C PRO A 22 -31.74 -49.03 -7.67
N VAL A 23 -32.04 -49.16 -6.40
CA VAL A 23 -31.51 -48.42 -5.25
C VAL A 23 -29.98 -48.53 -5.23
N ARG A 24 -29.28 -47.42 -5.50
CA ARG A 24 -27.83 -47.26 -5.35
C ARG A 24 -27.44 -47.00 -3.89
N SER A 25 -27.86 -47.84 -2.96
CA SER A 25 -27.54 -47.71 -1.53
C SER A 25 -26.68 -48.85 -0.95
N GLU A 26 -26.39 -49.90 -1.75
CA GLU A 26 -25.58 -51.00 -1.24
C GLU A 26 -24.08 -50.92 -1.62
N SER A 27 -23.70 -50.24 -2.71
CA SER A 27 -22.29 -50.10 -3.08
C SER A 27 -21.49 -49.23 -2.12
N PHE A 28 -22.04 -48.11 -1.65
CA PHE A 28 -21.38 -47.23 -0.67
C PHE A 28 -21.20 -47.85 0.70
N ARG A 29 -22.11 -48.76 1.13
CA ARG A 29 -21.95 -49.50 2.39
C ARG A 29 -20.94 -50.65 2.28
N THR A 30 -20.74 -51.18 1.08
CA THR A 30 -19.76 -52.25 0.85
C THR A 30 -18.34 -51.70 0.72
N GLU A 31 -18.16 -50.57 0.06
CA GLU A 31 -16.86 -49.87 -0.02
C GLU A 31 -16.41 -49.35 1.35
N ALA A 32 -17.27 -48.72 2.13
CA ALA A 32 -16.96 -48.30 3.49
C ALA A 32 -16.67 -49.48 4.46
N ARG A 33 -17.22 -50.69 4.19
CA ARG A 33 -16.88 -51.91 4.94
C ARG A 33 -15.58 -52.57 4.49
N ILE A 34 -15.18 -52.39 3.23
CA ILE A 34 -13.92 -52.89 2.71
C ILE A 34 -12.77 -51.99 3.18
N ASP A 35 -12.98 -50.68 3.26
CA ASP A 35 -11.97 -49.73 3.81
C ASP A 35 -11.74 -49.93 5.33
N ALA A 36 -12.76 -50.39 6.08
CA ALA A 36 -12.63 -50.76 7.49
C ALA A 36 -11.83 -52.08 7.72
N LEU A 37 -11.50 -52.82 6.67
CA LEU A 37 -10.70 -54.03 6.69
C LEU A 37 -9.28 -53.86 6.10
N ARG A 38 -8.86 -52.66 5.74
CA ARG A 38 -7.49 -52.42 5.28
C ARG A 38 -6.51 -52.54 6.45
N VAL A 39 -5.80 -53.64 6.51
CA VAL A 39 -4.70 -53.82 7.46
C VAL A 39 -3.55 -52.89 7.05
N PRO A 40 -3.00 -52.09 7.98
CA PRO A 40 -1.86 -51.25 7.67
C PRO A 40 -0.69 -52.06 7.12
N PRO A 41 0.11 -51.50 6.18
CA PRO A 41 1.27 -52.18 5.59
C PRO A 41 2.21 -52.70 6.68
N GLN A 42 2.44 -54.01 6.69
CA GLN A 42 3.26 -54.71 7.68
C GLN A 42 3.94 -55.91 7.06
N SER A 43 5.01 -56.39 7.70
CA SER A 43 5.63 -57.71 7.47
C SER A 43 6.10 -58.23 8.83
N VAL A 44 5.26 -59.02 9.47
CA VAL A 44 5.56 -59.59 10.81
C VAL A 44 6.75 -60.51 10.75
N GLU A 45 6.89 -61.24 9.65
CA GLU A 45 8.00 -62.16 9.41
C GLU A 45 9.34 -61.42 9.31
N ALA A 46 9.36 -60.25 8.64
CA ALA A 46 10.56 -59.42 8.56
C ALA A 46 10.92 -58.81 9.93
N GLU A 47 9.93 -58.40 10.70
CA GLU A 47 10.12 -57.88 12.06
C GLU A 47 10.73 -58.95 12.98
N GLN A 48 10.16 -60.15 12.92
CA GLN A 48 10.68 -61.33 13.67
C GLN A 48 12.10 -61.66 13.27
N ALA A 49 12.38 -61.66 11.99
CA ALA A 49 13.72 -61.95 11.46
C ALA A 49 14.78 -60.90 11.88
N VAL A 50 14.39 -59.61 11.98
CA VAL A 50 15.25 -58.56 12.49
C VAL A 50 15.54 -58.74 13.98
N ILE A 51 14.51 -58.93 14.80
CA ILE A 51 14.65 -59.04 16.25
C ILE A 51 15.40 -60.34 16.59
N GLY A 52 15.03 -61.45 16.00
CA GLY A 52 15.74 -62.75 16.18
C GLY A 52 17.17 -62.71 15.72
N GLY A 53 17.43 -62.04 14.59
CA GLY A 53 18.79 -61.84 14.05
C GLY A 53 19.71 -61.00 14.96
N LEU A 54 19.14 -59.97 15.63
CA LEU A 54 19.85 -59.17 16.63
C LEU A 54 20.21 -59.98 17.89
N MET A 55 19.30 -60.81 18.36
CA MET A 55 19.55 -61.70 19.50
C MET A 55 20.59 -62.76 19.22
N LEU A 56 20.70 -63.26 17.95
CA LEU A 56 21.64 -64.27 17.54
C LEU A 56 23.03 -63.67 17.23
N ALA A 57 23.09 -62.47 16.73
CA ALA A 57 24.34 -61.80 16.32
C ALA A 57 24.29 -60.32 16.74
N PRO A 58 24.68 -59.97 17.98
CA PRO A 58 24.63 -58.61 18.51
C PRO A 58 25.34 -57.56 17.65
N ASP A 59 26.48 -57.90 17.03
CA ASP A 59 27.26 -57.04 16.14
C ASP A 59 26.44 -56.57 14.89
N SER A 60 25.32 -57.23 14.63
CA SER A 60 24.43 -56.87 13.53
C SER A 60 23.63 -55.57 13.82
N LEU A 61 23.61 -55.12 15.07
CA LEU A 61 22.95 -53.85 15.43
C LEU A 61 23.62 -52.65 14.76
N ASP A 62 24.94 -52.64 14.62
CA ASP A 62 25.67 -51.59 13.91
C ASP A 62 25.28 -51.48 12.44
N ARG A 63 24.72 -52.52 11.85
CA ARG A 63 24.32 -52.55 10.42
C ARG A 63 22.89 -52.02 10.20
N VAL A 64 22.06 -51.98 11.23
CA VAL A 64 20.64 -51.64 11.12
C VAL A 64 20.22 -50.49 12.07
N GLY A 65 21.00 -50.21 13.11
CA GLY A 65 20.67 -49.23 14.15
C GLY A 65 20.61 -47.79 13.67
N ASP A 66 21.35 -47.46 12.59
CA ASP A 66 21.42 -46.10 12.05
C ASP A 66 20.12 -45.65 11.32
N PHE A 67 19.38 -46.61 10.75
CA PHE A 67 18.21 -46.29 9.96
C PHE A 67 16.90 -46.89 10.48
N LEU A 68 16.96 -47.85 11.43
CA LEU A 68 15.77 -48.48 12.01
C LEU A 68 15.52 -47.95 13.42
N THR A 69 14.28 -47.62 13.70
CA THR A 69 13.82 -47.14 15.02
C THR A 69 12.73 -48.04 15.57
N GLU A 70 12.46 -47.98 16.89
CA GLU A 70 11.35 -48.73 17.51
C GLU A 70 10.00 -48.45 16.86
N HIS A 71 9.75 -47.25 16.36
CA HIS A 71 8.51 -46.83 15.71
C HIS A 71 8.32 -47.46 14.33
N ASP A 72 9.35 -48.05 13.76
CA ASP A 72 9.27 -48.69 12.44
C ASP A 72 8.62 -50.10 12.52
N PHE A 73 8.56 -50.69 13.70
CA PHE A 73 7.89 -51.94 13.91
C PHE A 73 6.36 -51.77 14.03
N TYR A 74 5.58 -52.67 13.42
CA TYR A 74 4.14 -52.65 13.46
C TYR A 74 3.63 -53.16 14.77
N ARG A 75 4.12 -54.35 15.21
CA ARG A 75 3.71 -54.99 16.45
C ARG A 75 4.24 -54.27 17.67
N ARG A 76 3.40 -54.11 18.68
CA ARG A 76 3.75 -53.40 19.92
C ARG A 76 4.80 -54.14 20.74
N ASP A 77 4.70 -55.45 20.79
CA ASP A 77 5.70 -56.29 21.44
C ASP A 77 7.07 -56.20 20.76
N HIS A 78 7.15 -56.18 19.44
CA HIS A 78 8.39 -56.01 18.68
C HIS A 78 8.99 -54.58 18.95
N ARG A 79 8.19 -53.56 19.05
CA ARG A 79 8.67 -52.21 19.44
C ARG A 79 9.33 -52.23 20.82
N LEU A 80 8.72 -52.87 21.78
CA LEU A 80 9.23 -52.98 23.13
C LEU A 80 10.53 -53.78 23.18
N ILE A 81 10.60 -54.88 22.43
CA ILE A 81 11.80 -55.73 22.35
C ILE A 81 12.95 -54.94 21.71
N TYR A 82 12.72 -54.24 20.58
CA TYR A 82 13.75 -53.47 19.90
C TYR A 82 14.24 -52.31 20.80
N ARG A 83 13.37 -51.65 21.55
CA ARG A 83 13.74 -50.65 22.54
C ARG A 83 14.62 -51.24 23.62
N ALA A 84 14.29 -52.40 24.18
CA ALA A 84 15.08 -53.07 25.18
C ALA A 84 16.48 -53.46 24.63
N ILE A 85 16.56 -53.96 23.38
CA ILE A 85 17.82 -54.25 22.68
C ILE A 85 18.68 -52.96 22.62
N ARG A 86 18.13 -51.84 22.22
CA ARG A 86 18.83 -50.57 22.15
C ARG A 86 19.34 -50.08 23.51
N GLU A 87 18.49 -50.14 24.55
CA GLU A 87 18.89 -49.74 25.89
C GLU A 87 19.97 -50.64 26.50
N LEU A 88 19.92 -51.92 26.24
CA LEU A 88 20.97 -52.88 26.72
C LEU A 88 22.29 -52.62 25.97
N SER A 89 22.22 -52.40 24.66
CA SER A 89 23.36 -52.08 23.85
C SER A 89 24.05 -50.77 24.27
N GLU A 90 23.30 -49.72 24.53
CA GLU A 90 23.80 -48.41 25.03
C GLU A 90 24.51 -48.56 26.41
N LYS A 91 24.07 -49.56 27.20
CA LYS A 91 24.69 -49.90 28.50
C LYS A 91 25.82 -50.93 28.38
N ASN A 92 26.23 -51.30 27.16
CA ASN A 92 27.20 -52.37 26.85
C ASN A 92 26.86 -53.71 27.53
N LYS A 93 25.57 -54.05 27.60
CA LYS A 93 25.10 -55.33 28.14
C LYS A 93 24.67 -56.25 26.98
N PRO A 94 24.83 -57.58 27.16
CA PRO A 94 24.31 -58.50 26.16
C PRO A 94 22.80 -58.42 26.07
N PHE A 95 22.24 -58.72 24.89
CA PHE A 95 20.80 -58.68 24.63
C PHE A 95 20.31 -59.97 23.89
N ASP A 96 20.78 -61.10 24.37
CA ASP A 96 20.23 -62.39 23.99
C ASP A 96 18.85 -62.66 24.61
N ALA A 97 18.18 -63.75 24.23
CA ALA A 97 16.83 -64.06 24.69
C ALA A 97 16.70 -64.22 26.23
N VAL A 98 17.79 -64.56 26.91
CA VAL A 98 17.80 -64.78 28.38
C VAL A 98 17.92 -63.39 29.05
N THR A 99 18.88 -62.60 28.65
CA THR A 99 19.11 -61.27 29.23
C THR A 99 17.95 -60.28 28.94
N LEU A 100 17.33 -60.38 27.76
CA LEU A 100 16.11 -59.63 27.46
C LEU A 100 14.94 -60.10 28.34
N GLY A 101 14.78 -61.42 28.55
CA GLY A 101 13.76 -61.97 29.44
C GLY A 101 13.88 -61.41 30.86
N GLU A 102 15.09 -61.42 31.43
CA GLU A 102 15.36 -60.86 32.74
C GLU A 102 15.13 -59.31 32.81
N TRP A 103 15.47 -58.60 31.72
CA TRP A 103 15.20 -57.13 31.59
C TRP A 103 13.69 -56.87 31.62
N PHE A 104 12.87 -57.68 30.89
CA PHE A 104 11.42 -57.52 30.86
C PHE A 104 10.75 -57.91 32.15
N GLU A 105 11.23 -58.92 32.85
CA GLU A 105 10.75 -59.29 34.19
C GLU A 105 11.04 -58.18 35.22
N THR A 106 12.28 -57.67 35.22
CA THR A 106 12.67 -56.60 36.13
C THR A 106 11.86 -55.31 35.91
N ASN A 107 11.47 -55.02 34.68
CA ASN A 107 10.64 -53.83 34.36
C ASN A 107 9.13 -54.09 34.40
N ALA A 108 8.68 -55.27 34.82
CA ALA A 108 7.27 -55.66 34.85
C ALA A 108 6.55 -55.56 33.49
N LEU A 109 7.25 -55.82 32.40
CA LEU A 109 6.73 -55.75 31.01
C LEU A 109 6.66 -57.12 30.32
N SER A 110 6.95 -58.22 31.03
CA SER A 110 7.02 -59.56 30.48
C SER A 110 5.71 -60.02 29.83
N GLU A 111 4.56 -59.72 30.43
CA GLU A 111 3.25 -60.05 29.84
C GLU A 111 2.97 -59.34 28.51
N GLN A 112 3.52 -58.15 28.31
CA GLN A 112 3.26 -57.35 27.10
C GLN A 112 4.02 -57.86 25.85
N ILE A 113 5.01 -58.68 26.02
CA ILE A 113 5.80 -59.28 24.96
C ILE A 113 5.49 -60.77 24.75
N GLY A 114 4.50 -61.33 25.46
CA GLY A 114 4.19 -62.77 25.39
C GLY A 114 5.11 -63.66 26.23
N GLY A 115 5.85 -63.10 27.19
CA GLY A 115 6.74 -63.83 28.10
C GLY A 115 8.09 -64.18 27.46
N THR A 116 8.97 -64.77 28.29
CA THR A 116 10.33 -65.19 27.85
C THR A 116 10.26 -66.29 26.78
N GLY A 117 9.19 -67.08 26.72
CA GLY A 117 8.98 -68.12 25.69
C GLY A 117 8.93 -67.55 24.28
N TYR A 118 8.30 -66.36 24.09
CA TYR A 118 8.29 -65.71 22.78
C TYR A 118 9.65 -65.17 22.31
N LEU A 119 10.49 -64.70 23.19
CA LEU A 119 11.87 -64.34 22.88
C LEU A 119 12.71 -65.53 22.40
N ILE A 120 12.53 -66.68 23.05
CA ILE A 120 13.18 -67.96 22.67
C ILE A 120 12.66 -68.42 21.31
N GLU A 121 11.36 -68.31 21.05
CA GLU A 121 10.78 -68.63 19.75
C GLU A 121 11.33 -67.74 18.65
N LEU A 122 11.42 -66.39 18.84
CA LEU A 122 12.00 -65.43 17.90
C LEU A 122 13.48 -65.78 17.57
N ALA A 123 14.27 -66.08 18.59
CA ALA A 123 15.67 -66.43 18.39
C ALA A 123 15.82 -67.79 17.65
N SER A 124 14.95 -68.78 17.96
CA SER A 124 15.04 -70.12 17.35
C SER A 124 14.42 -70.19 15.95
N SER A 125 13.45 -69.35 15.63
CA SER A 125 12.78 -69.31 14.33
C SER A 125 13.62 -68.56 13.27
N THR A 126 14.65 -67.83 13.66
CA THR A 126 15.50 -67.04 12.75
C THR A 126 16.69 -67.90 12.26
N PRO A 127 16.75 -68.24 10.96
CA PRO A 127 17.78 -69.19 10.48
C PRO A 127 19.18 -68.56 10.44
N SER A 128 19.31 -67.27 10.25
CA SER A 128 20.61 -66.56 10.11
C SER A 128 20.44 -65.02 10.18
N ALA A 129 21.38 -64.34 10.81
CA ALA A 129 21.49 -62.91 10.81
C ALA A 129 22.16 -62.32 9.53
N ALA A 130 22.54 -63.15 8.55
CA ALA A 130 23.27 -62.70 7.38
C ALA A 130 22.54 -61.65 6.54
N ASN A 131 21.22 -61.78 6.41
CA ASN A 131 20.34 -60.90 5.61
C ASN A 131 19.58 -59.87 6.45
N ILE A 132 20.00 -59.59 7.68
CA ILE A 132 19.30 -58.73 8.62
C ILE A 132 19.00 -57.32 8.04
N ARG A 133 19.94 -56.79 7.25
CA ARG A 133 19.79 -55.50 6.59
C ARG A 133 18.63 -55.49 5.60
N ALA A 134 18.49 -56.53 4.77
CA ALA A 134 17.37 -56.62 3.83
C ALA A 134 16.01 -56.72 4.54
N TYR A 135 15.95 -57.46 5.66
CA TYR A 135 14.73 -57.51 6.47
C TYR A 135 14.42 -56.18 7.15
N ALA A 136 15.43 -55.47 7.65
CA ALA A 136 15.29 -54.16 8.23
C ALA A 136 14.83 -53.13 7.18
N GLU A 137 15.31 -53.19 5.93
CA GLU A 137 14.83 -52.37 4.82
C GLU A 137 13.35 -52.62 4.52
N ILE A 138 12.87 -53.86 4.56
CA ILE A 138 11.43 -54.21 4.43
C ILE A 138 10.62 -53.60 5.55
N VAL A 139 11.06 -53.73 6.80
CA VAL A 139 10.40 -53.15 7.96
C VAL A 139 10.27 -51.64 7.81
N ARG A 140 11.35 -50.98 7.42
CA ARG A 140 11.40 -49.53 7.17
C ARG A 140 10.48 -49.09 6.03
N GLU A 141 10.45 -49.81 4.91
CA GLU A 141 9.57 -49.51 3.79
C GLU A 141 8.10 -49.57 4.23
N LYS A 142 7.71 -50.62 4.98
CA LYS A 142 6.35 -50.74 5.50
C LYS A 142 6.01 -49.64 6.53
N ALA A 143 6.98 -49.20 7.33
CA ALA A 143 6.83 -48.10 8.25
C ALA A 143 6.60 -46.77 7.52
N VAL A 144 7.34 -46.44 6.47
CA VAL A 144 7.16 -45.25 5.64
C VAL A 144 5.76 -45.23 5.02
N MET A 145 5.28 -46.39 4.53
CA MET A 145 3.92 -46.49 4.01
C MET A 145 2.85 -46.21 5.08
N ARG A 146 3.05 -46.67 6.31
CA ARG A 146 2.14 -46.34 7.43
C ARG A 146 2.15 -44.87 7.77
N GLN A 147 3.33 -44.25 7.84
CA GLN A 147 3.48 -42.80 8.06
C GLN A 147 2.80 -41.97 6.98
N LEU A 148 2.88 -42.38 5.70
CA LEU A 148 2.18 -41.74 4.59
C LEU A 148 0.66 -41.84 4.73
N ILE A 149 0.15 -43.01 5.16
CA ILE A 149 -1.31 -43.20 5.41
C ILE A 149 -1.78 -42.32 6.57
N GLU A 150 -1.00 -42.27 7.66
CA GLU A 150 -1.28 -41.44 8.83
C GLU A 150 -1.29 -39.95 8.48
N ALA A 151 -0.22 -39.46 7.83
CA ALA A 151 -0.13 -38.07 7.37
C ALA A 151 -1.24 -37.71 6.38
N GLY A 152 -1.56 -38.62 5.43
CA GLY A 152 -2.69 -38.40 4.51
C GLY A 152 -4.02 -38.29 5.22
N THR A 153 -4.25 -39.11 6.24
CA THR A 153 -5.47 -39.07 7.07
C THR A 153 -5.54 -37.75 7.85
N GLU A 154 -4.44 -37.33 8.45
CA GLU A 154 -4.37 -36.06 9.16
C GLU A 154 -4.58 -34.86 8.22
N ILE A 155 -3.99 -34.88 7.01
CA ILE A 155 -4.20 -33.81 6.01
C ILE A 155 -5.68 -33.73 5.62
N VAL A 156 -6.33 -34.87 5.42
CA VAL A 156 -7.77 -34.91 5.13
C VAL A 156 -8.59 -34.34 6.30
N ASN A 157 -8.26 -34.70 7.53
CA ASN A 157 -8.93 -34.20 8.73
C ASN A 157 -8.71 -32.68 8.91
N ASP A 158 -7.49 -32.18 8.72
CA ASP A 158 -7.18 -30.74 8.75
C ASP A 158 -7.96 -29.96 7.68
N GLY A 159 -8.17 -30.56 6.50
CA GLY A 159 -8.99 -29.98 5.44
C GLY A 159 -10.49 -29.90 5.79
N PHE A 160 -11.01 -30.89 6.50
CA PHE A 160 -12.41 -30.87 6.96
C PHE A 160 -12.65 -30.04 8.23
N GLN A 161 -11.63 -29.91 9.09
CA GLN A 161 -11.70 -29.18 10.37
C GLN A 161 -10.47 -28.26 10.51
N PRO A 162 -10.47 -27.09 9.81
CA PRO A 162 -9.30 -26.20 9.80
C PRO A 162 -9.07 -25.45 11.12
N GLU A 163 -9.97 -25.56 12.12
CA GLU A 163 -9.82 -24.97 13.46
C GLU A 163 -9.45 -23.48 13.47
N GLY A 164 -9.96 -22.71 12.50
CA GLY A 164 -9.71 -21.27 12.36
C GLY A 164 -8.45 -20.92 11.58
N ARG A 165 -7.68 -21.90 11.09
CA ARG A 165 -6.53 -21.69 10.19
C ARG A 165 -7.01 -21.34 8.77
N ASP A 166 -6.29 -20.49 8.07
CA ASP A 166 -6.58 -20.19 6.67
C ASP A 166 -6.10 -21.33 5.73
N SER A 167 -6.46 -21.23 4.44
CA SER A 167 -6.10 -22.26 3.46
C SER A 167 -4.59 -22.37 3.24
N GLN A 168 -3.85 -21.27 3.40
CA GLN A 168 -2.40 -21.24 3.24
C GLN A 168 -1.69 -21.91 4.41
N GLU A 169 -2.20 -21.70 5.61
CA GLU A 169 -1.68 -22.35 6.83
C GLU A 169 -1.91 -23.86 6.82
N VAL A 170 -3.10 -24.31 6.37
CA VAL A 170 -3.41 -25.74 6.22
C VAL A 170 -2.53 -26.38 5.15
N LEU A 171 -2.30 -25.70 4.03
CA LEU A 171 -1.41 -26.18 2.96
C LEU A 171 0.04 -26.31 3.47
N SER A 172 0.56 -25.30 4.14
CA SER A 172 1.91 -25.32 4.70
C SER A 172 2.11 -26.43 5.74
N ALA A 173 1.07 -26.67 6.58
CA ALA A 173 1.09 -27.77 7.53
C ALA A 173 1.11 -29.15 6.84
N ALA A 174 0.37 -29.31 5.74
CA ALA A 174 0.36 -30.53 4.94
C ALA A 174 1.72 -30.80 4.27
N GLU A 175 2.33 -29.76 3.67
CA GLU A 175 3.67 -29.84 3.08
C GLU A 175 4.71 -30.23 4.13
N MET A 176 4.67 -29.65 5.33
CA MET A 176 5.60 -29.97 6.41
C MET A 176 5.46 -31.43 6.88
N LYS A 177 4.26 -31.98 6.95
CA LYS A 177 4.03 -33.40 7.31
C LYS A 177 4.65 -34.34 6.29
N VAL A 178 4.45 -34.07 4.99
CA VAL A 178 5.04 -34.87 3.92
C VAL A 178 6.56 -34.73 3.88
N PHE A 179 7.07 -33.51 4.04
CA PHE A 179 8.52 -33.24 4.08
C PHE A 179 9.20 -33.99 5.21
N LYS A 180 8.61 -34.04 6.42
CA LYS A 180 9.14 -34.77 7.58
C LYS A 180 9.30 -36.26 7.30
N ILE A 181 8.38 -36.89 6.57
CA ILE A 181 8.48 -38.31 6.17
C ILE A 181 9.65 -38.50 5.18
N ALA A 182 9.77 -37.58 4.21
CA ALA A 182 10.87 -37.64 3.22
C ALA A 182 12.24 -37.44 3.88
N GLU A 183 12.35 -36.57 4.86
CA GLU A 183 13.59 -36.34 5.61
C GLU A 183 13.94 -37.53 6.50
N GLN A 184 12.98 -38.14 7.17
CA GLN A 184 13.16 -39.35 7.95
C GLN A 184 13.55 -40.54 7.05
N GLY A 185 13.07 -40.59 5.81
CA GLY A 185 13.42 -41.61 4.83
C GLY A 185 14.88 -41.55 4.36
N ARG A 186 15.54 -40.38 4.52
CA ARG A 186 16.97 -40.19 4.19
C ARG A 186 17.92 -40.63 5.30
N ARG A 187 17.44 -40.83 6.53
CA ARG A 187 18.27 -41.39 7.65
C ARG A 187 18.80 -42.77 7.27
N GLY A 188 20.09 -42.93 7.27
CA GLY A 188 20.74 -44.22 6.97
C GLY A 188 21.28 -44.43 5.55
N ARG A 189 21.16 -43.42 4.66
CA ARG A 189 22.10 -43.36 3.51
C ARG A 189 23.38 -42.76 4.02
N ALA A 190 24.40 -43.63 4.05
CA ALA A 190 25.68 -43.43 4.70
C ALA A 190 26.25 -42.00 4.50
N ASP A 191 26.65 -41.34 5.60
CA ASP A 191 27.46 -40.12 5.58
C ASP A 191 28.85 -40.36 4.92
N PHE A 192 29.20 -41.59 4.67
CA PHE A 192 30.44 -42.01 4.04
C PHE A 192 30.16 -42.63 2.68
N VAL A 193 30.59 -41.94 1.61
CA VAL A 193 30.57 -42.44 0.26
C VAL A 193 31.95 -43.11 -0.03
N PRO A 194 32.00 -44.32 -0.59
CA PRO A 194 33.27 -44.91 -1.00
C PRO A 194 34.05 -43.96 -1.91
N LEU A 195 35.34 -43.77 -1.61
CA LEU A 195 36.21 -42.83 -2.35
C LEU A 195 36.13 -43.03 -3.87
N ARG A 196 35.97 -44.26 -4.33
CA ARG A 196 35.85 -44.60 -5.75
C ARG A 196 34.58 -43.98 -6.39
N GLU A 197 33.47 -43.97 -5.67
CA GLU A 197 32.20 -43.37 -6.13
C GLU A 197 32.29 -41.85 -6.09
N ALA A 198 32.79 -41.28 -4.97
CA ALA A 198 33.02 -39.85 -4.83
C ALA A 198 33.96 -39.30 -5.92
N MET A 199 35.01 -40.02 -6.27
CA MET A 199 35.90 -39.64 -7.36
C MET A 199 35.20 -39.70 -8.73
N LYS A 200 34.37 -40.72 -8.97
CA LYS A 200 33.61 -40.82 -10.23
C LYS A 200 32.66 -39.67 -10.41
N ASP A 201 31.94 -39.29 -9.35
CA ASP A 201 31.02 -38.16 -9.36
C ASP A 201 31.76 -36.81 -9.53
N ALA A 202 32.91 -36.64 -8.85
CA ALA A 202 33.76 -35.46 -9.02
C ALA A 202 34.32 -35.33 -10.44
N PHE A 203 34.74 -36.43 -11.06
CA PHE A 203 35.16 -36.44 -12.47
C PHE A 203 34.01 -36.13 -13.43
N GLY A 204 32.78 -36.62 -13.15
CA GLY A 204 31.58 -36.29 -13.92
C GLY A 204 31.28 -34.81 -13.89
N ILE A 205 31.33 -34.19 -12.70
CA ILE A 205 31.13 -32.75 -12.52
C ILE A 205 32.22 -31.94 -13.24
N LEU A 206 33.48 -32.36 -13.16
CA LEU A 206 34.58 -31.68 -13.84
C LEU A 206 34.44 -31.79 -15.37
N GLN A 207 34.02 -32.93 -15.89
CA GLN A 207 33.79 -33.12 -17.31
C GLN A 207 32.59 -32.27 -17.80
N GLU A 208 31.48 -32.21 -17.07
CA GLU A 208 30.34 -31.39 -17.39
C GLU A 208 30.72 -29.89 -17.39
N ARG A 209 31.55 -29.45 -16.43
CA ARG A 209 32.08 -28.08 -16.38
C ARG A 209 33.04 -27.78 -17.55
N TYR A 210 33.79 -28.73 -17.98
CA TYR A 210 34.70 -28.58 -19.11
C TYR A 210 33.99 -28.53 -20.46
N GLU A 211 32.93 -29.31 -20.62
CA GLU A 211 32.06 -29.31 -21.80
C GLU A 211 31.18 -28.08 -21.90
N ASN A 212 30.71 -27.55 -20.77
CA ASN A 212 29.94 -26.29 -20.66
C ASN A 212 30.90 -25.10 -20.55
N GLN A 213 31.38 -24.60 -21.68
CA GLN A 213 32.24 -23.41 -21.75
C GLN A 213 31.53 -22.10 -21.37
N GLY A 214 30.35 -22.10 -20.70
CA GLY A 214 29.67 -20.95 -20.16
C GLY A 214 30.36 -20.45 -18.88
N SER A 215 30.51 -19.13 -18.73
CA SER A 215 31.11 -18.49 -17.56
C SER A 215 30.35 -18.75 -16.25
N VAL A 216 29.07 -19.16 -16.31
CA VAL A 216 28.17 -19.36 -15.15
C VAL A 216 27.83 -20.85 -15.03
N THR A 217 28.43 -21.52 -14.06
CA THR A 217 28.21 -22.96 -13.77
C THR A 217 27.11 -23.20 -12.73
N GLY A 218 26.84 -22.23 -11.89
CA GLY A 218 25.79 -22.25 -10.86
C GLY A 218 24.50 -21.60 -11.30
N LEU A 219 23.62 -21.33 -10.33
CA LEU A 219 22.39 -20.57 -10.52
C LEU A 219 22.73 -19.11 -10.83
N PRO A 220 22.39 -18.57 -12.03
CA PRO A 220 22.71 -17.19 -12.35
C PRO A 220 21.90 -16.21 -11.49
N THR A 221 22.55 -15.17 -10.99
CA THR A 221 21.92 -14.09 -10.21
C THR A 221 21.24 -13.05 -11.08
N GLY A 222 21.60 -12.96 -12.35
CA GLY A 222 21.18 -11.94 -13.29
C GLY A 222 22.01 -10.65 -13.28
N PHE A 223 23.01 -10.56 -12.38
CA PHE A 223 24.00 -9.52 -12.36
C PHE A 223 25.30 -10.03 -13.00
N HIS A 224 25.58 -9.56 -14.22
CA HIS A 224 26.67 -10.08 -15.05
C HIS A 224 28.02 -10.11 -14.33
N ASP A 225 28.41 -9.00 -13.70
CA ASP A 225 29.68 -8.92 -12.99
C ASP A 225 29.76 -9.84 -11.76
N LEU A 226 28.62 -10.04 -11.07
CA LEU A 226 28.53 -10.97 -9.95
C LEU A 226 28.59 -12.42 -10.44
N ASP A 227 27.88 -12.74 -11.51
CA ASP A 227 27.89 -14.06 -12.12
C ASP A 227 29.27 -14.40 -12.70
N GLU A 228 29.99 -13.43 -13.25
CA GLU A 228 31.37 -13.60 -13.70
C GLU A 228 32.34 -13.83 -12.53
N MET A 229 32.18 -13.13 -11.41
CA MET A 229 32.99 -13.28 -10.21
C MET A 229 32.76 -14.59 -9.47
N THR A 230 31.51 -15.06 -9.40
CA THR A 230 31.12 -16.24 -8.59
C THR A 230 30.89 -17.49 -9.41
N ALA A 231 30.91 -17.41 -10.74
CA ALA A 231 30.40 -18.43 -11.64
C ALA A 231 28.95 -18.86 -11.34
N GLY A 232 28.14 -17.96 -10.79
CA GLY A 232 26.80 -18.22 -10.28
C GLY A 232 26.77 -18.84 -8.88
N LEU A 233 25.56 -18.96 -8.29
CA LEU A 233 25.37 -19.53 -6.96
C LEU A 233 25.47 -21.06 -7.02
N GLN A 234 26.41 -21.65 -6.28
CA GLN A 234 26.66 -23.08 -6.35
C GLN A 234 25.76 -23.88 -5.40
N PRO A 235 25.38 -25.13 -5.75
CA PRO A 235 24.69 -26.01 -4.82
C PRO A 235 25.51 -26.24 -3.55
N SER A 236 24.86 -26.26 -2.39
CA SER A 236 25.45 -26.46 -1.07
C SER A 236 26.21 -25.26 -0.48
N ASP A 237 26.28 -24.11 -1.19
CA ASP A 237 26.82 -22.88 -0.63
C ASP A 237 25.82 -22.21 0.30
N LEU A 238 26.30 -21.71 1.43
CA LEU A 238 25.57 -20.77 2.27
C LEU A 238 25.87 -19.35 1.80
N ILE A 239 24.90 -18.72 1.15
CA ILE A 239 25.06 -17.38 0.62
C ILE A 239 24.37 -16.39 1.55
N ILE A 240 25.15 -15.49 2.15
CA ILE A 240 24.64 -14.42 3.02
C ILE A 240 24.67 -13.12 2.21
N LEU A 241 23.47 -12.69 1.78
CA LEU A 241 23.30 -11.38 1.17
C LEU A 241 22.96 -10.37 2.26
N ALA A 242 23.92 -9.52 2.59
CA ALA A 242 23.73 -8.46 3.56
C ALA A 242 23.88 -7.10 2.87
N ALA A 243 22.87 -6.27 2.99
CA ALA A 243 22.91 -4.87 2.57
C ALA A 243 22.26 -4.00 3.65
N ARG A 244 22.72 -2.75 3.76
CA ARG A 244 21.93 -1.78 4.52
C ARG A 244 20.62 -1.54 3.78
N PRO A 245 19.48 -1.40 4.47
CA PRO A 245 18.23 -0.98 3.83
C PRO A 245 18.49 0.26 2.97
N ALA A 246 17.85 0.33 1.81
CA ALA A 246 17.85 1.50 0.92
C ALA A 246 19.21 1.97 0.37
N MET A 247 20.21 1.11 0.21
CA MET A 247 21.49 1.52 -0.38
C MET A 247 21.32 2.15 -1.76
N GLY A 248 21.19 3.47 -1.75
CA GLY A 248 21.18 4.32 -2.94
C GLY A 248 19.81 4.64 -3.57
N LYS A 249 18.69 4.07 -3.11
CA LYS A 249 17.35 4.27 -3.70
C LYS A 249 16.49 5.18 -2.81
N CYS A 250 16.78 6.45 -2.74
CA CYS A 250 16.14 7.36 -1.79
C CYS A 250 15.54 8.59 -2.46
N LEU A 251 14.63 9.25 -1.75
CA LEU A 251 14.04 10.54 -2.10
C LEU A 251 14.58 11.64 -1.19
N SER A 252 14.54 12.91 -1.64
CA SER A 252 14.88 14.07 -0.81
C SER A 252 13.93 14.20 0.38
N ALA A 253 14.41 14.80 1.47
CA ALA A 253 13.71 14.94 2.74
C ALA A 253 12.33 15.61 2.62
N ASP A 254 12.16 16.49 1.65
CA ASP A 254 10.94 17.27 1.39
C ASP A 254 9.94 16.59 0.45
N ALA A 255 10.21 15.35 -0.01
CA ALA A 255 9.27 14.59 -0.83
C ALA A 255 7.93 14.41 -0.08
N GLU A 256 6.84 14.84 -0.70
CA GLU A 256 5.50 14.88 -0.09
C GLU A 256 4.79 13.51 -0.23
N ILE A 257 4.36 12.96 0.89
CA ILE A 257 3.60 11.71 1.00
C ILE A 257 2.18 12.04 1.47
N VAL A 258 1.17 11.48 0.82
CA VAL A 258 -0.24 11.62 1.23
C VAL A 258 -0.61 10.48 2.16
N LEU A 259 -1.10 10.82 3.35
CA LEU A 259 -1.56 9.87 4.34
C LEU A 259 -3.07 9.59 4.18
N GLU A 260 -3.53 8.46 4.69
CA GLU A 260 -4.94 8.02 4.57
C GLU A 260 -5.95 9.04 5.12
N ASP A 261 -5.57 9.82 6.16
CA ASP A 261 -6.41 10.88 6.73
C ASP A 261 -6.50 12.15 5.86
N GLY A 262 -5.91 12.11 4.68
CA GLY A 262 -5.81 13.21 3.72
C GLY A 262 -4.67 14.18 4.00
N SER A 263 -3.98 14.12 5.13
CA SER A 263 -2.84 14.99 5.39
C SER A 263 -1.68 14.72 4.43
N VAL A 264 -0.87 15.75 4.22
CA VAL A 264 0.36 15.67 3.44
C VAL A 264 1.53 15.88 4.41
N ALA A 265 2.46 14.92 4.45
CA ALA A 265 3.66 14.97 5.26
C ALA A 265 4.89 14.79 4.38
N THR A 266 6.04 15.35 4.76
CA THR A 266 7.29 15.04 4.10
C THR A 266 7.77 13.63 4.45
N ILE A 267 8.54 12.99 3.56
CA ILE A 267 9.10 11.66 3.83
C ILE A 267 9.94 11.67 5.13
N GLU A 268 10.66 12.75 5.40
CA GLU A 268 11.37 12.96 6.66
C GLU A 268 10.42 12.90 7.87
N GLN A 269 9.26 13.57 7.80
CA GLN A 269 8.27 13.54 8.87
C GLN A 269 7.68 12.14 9.06
N VAL A 270 7.39 11.42 7.97
CA VAL A 270 6.90 10.03 8.00
C VAL A 270 7.95 9.13 8.63
N CYS A 271 9.22 9.26 8.25
CA CYS A 271 10.32 8.50 8.84
C CYS A 271 10.51 8.78 10.35
N ARG A 272 10.38 10.03 10.77
CA ARG A 272 10.47 10.41 12.18
C ARG A 272 9.29 9.91 13.02
N SER A 273 8.08 9.96 12.48
CA SER A 273 6.87 9.48 13.17
C SER A 273 6.76 7.95 13.18
N ARG A 274 7.45 7.26 12.30
CA ARG A 274 7.40 5.81 12.10
C ARG A 274 5.98 5.27 11.96
N GLY A 275 5.16 5.94 11.17
CA GLY A 275 3.76 5.55 11.02
C GLY A 275 3.05 6.27 9.89
N GLY A 276 1.82 5.80 9.61
CA GLY A 276 0.94 6.34 8.59
C GLY A 276 0.63 5.31 7.50
N VAL A 277 -0.62 5.28 7.07
CA VAL A 277 -1.04 4.50 5.91
C VAL A 277 -0.86 5.37 4.67
N ILE A 278 -0.18 4.87 3.67
CA ILE A 278 0.21 5.60 2.45
C ILE A 278 -0.33 4.92 1.19
N GLY A 279 -0.41 5.67 0.10
CA GLY A 279 -0.83 5.14 -1.20
C GLY A 279 0.26 4.31 -1.87
N THR A 280 -0.13 3.18 -2.46
CA THR A 280 0.72 2.27 -3.23
C THR A 280 -0.01 1.78 -4.48
N LEU A 281 0.70 1.06 -5.36
CA LEU A 281 0.14 0.37 -6.53
C LEU A 281 0.29 -1.13 -6.39
N THR A 282 -0.76 -1.86 -6.74
CA THR A 282 -0.71 -3.32 -6.94
C THR A 282 -0.06 -3.67 -8.29
N ASP A 283 0.26 -4.94 -8.51
CA ASP A 283 0.81 -5.45 -9.78
C ASP A 283 -0.13 -5.20 -10.97
N ASP A 284 -1.44 -5.14 -10.73
CA ASP A 284 -2.46 -4.78 -11.73
C ASP A 284 -2.56 -3.27 -11.98
N LEU A 285 -1.63 -2.48 -11.49
CA LEU A 285 -1.60 -1.01 -11.59
C LEU A 285 -2.83 -0.33 -10.98
N ARG A 286 -3.37 -0.89 -9.89
CA ARG A 286 -4.47 -0.33 -9.12
C ARG A 286 -3.95 0.36 -7.86
N LEU A 287 -4.59 1.44 -7.49
CA LEU A 287 -4.30 2.11 -6.23
C LEU A 287 -4.75 1.25 -5.05
N ALA A 288 -3.87 1.12 -4.07
CA ALA A 288 -4.09 0.47 -2.81
C ALA A 288 -3.48 1.31 -1.67
N SER A 289 -3.71 0.89 -0.45
CA SER A 289 -3.11 1.49 0.75
C SER A 289 -2.22 0.46 1.44
N ALA A 290 -1.10 0.92 1.98
CA ALA A 290 -0.19 0.07 2.74
C ALA A 290 0.42 0.84 3.91
N THR A 291 0.83 0.10 4.95
CA THR A 291 1.59 0.65 6.07
C THR A 291 3.07 0.32 5.87
N PRO A 292 3.97 1.31 5.85
CA PRO A 292 5.40 1.04 5.78
C PRO A 292 5.87 0.21 6.98
N SER A 293 6.71 -0.79 6.74
CA SER A 293 7.28 -1.65 7.78
C SER A 293 8.62 -1.15 8.29
N ASP A 294 9.36 -0.38 7.49
CA ASP A 294 10.64 0.21 7.89
C ASP A 294 10.83 1.61 7.31
N PHE A 295 11.67 2.40 7.98
CA PHE A 295 11.90 3.82 7.74
C PHE A 295 13.40 4.09 7.76
N VAL A 296 13.95 4.50 6.64
CA VAL A 296 15.39 4.61 6.42
C VAL A 296 15.83 6.06 6.27
N ASP A 297 16.77 6.48 7.10
CA ASP A 297 17.56 7.69 6.93
C ASP A 297 18.90 7.26 6.31
N ASP A 298 19.14 7.62 5.05
CA ASP A 298 20.32 7.19 4.29
C ASP A 298 21.36 8.31 4.12
N GLY A 299 21.25 9.36 4.92
CA GLY A 299 22.21 10.46 5.01
C GLY A 299 22.18 11.40 3.80
N ILE A 300 23.31 12.03 3.53
CA ILE A 300 23.44 13.04 2.45
C ILE A 300 23.96 12.35 1.18
N LYS A 301 23.20 12.50 0.07
CA LYS A 301 23.55 11.91 -1.23
C LYS A 301 23.29 12.86 -2.40
N PRO A 302 23.96 12.64 -3.55
CA PRO A 302 23.65 13.39 -4.75
C PRO A 302 22.24 13.05 -5.24
N THR A 303 21.45 14.10 -5.51
CA THR A 303 20.07 13.98 -5.98
C THR A 303 19.86 14.68 -7.31
N PHE A 304 18.76 14.28 -7.97
CA PHE A 304 18.32 14.80 -9.25
C PHE A 304 16.83 15.11 -9.18
N GLU A 305 16.44 16.30 -9.61
CA GLU A 305 15.05 16.67 -9.79
C GLU A 305 14.54 16.14 -11.14
N VAL A 306 13.53 15.29 -11.08
CA VAL A 306 12.80 14.81 -12.26
C VAL A 306 11.54 15.64 -12.42
N THR A 307 11.41 16.35 -13.54
CA THR A 307 10.19 17.10 -13.88
C THR A 307 9.46 16.44 -15.03
N THR A 308 8.17 16.21 -14.87
CA THR A 308 7.31 15.61 -15.90
C THR A 308 6.54 16.65 -16.71
N ARG A 309 5.96 16.25 -17.85
CA ARG A 309 5.18 17.12 -18.74
C ARG A 309 3.94 17.72 -18.07
N LEU A 310 3.34 17.02 -17.11
CA LEU A 310 2.24 17.57 -16.30
C LEU A 310 2.73 18.56 -15.24
N GLY A 311 4.05 18.74 -15.09
CA GLY A 311 4.68 19.65 -14.16
C GLY A 311 4.88 19.09 -12.77
N ARG A 312 4.72 17.77 -12.55
CA ARG A 312 5.07 17.11 -11.29
C ARG A 312 6.58 17.05 -11.14
N ARG A 313 7.06 17.11 -9.90
CA ARG A 313 8.48 17.07 -9.57
C ARG A 313 8.73 16.16 -8.39
N VAL A 314 9.82 15.40 -8.49
CA VAL A 314 10.35 14.64 -7.36
C VAL A 314 11.88 14.68 -7.42
N GLU A 315 12.52 14.81 -6.26
CA GLU A 315 13.97 14.70 -6.15
C GLU A 315 14.33 13.32 -5.61
N SER A 316 15.20 12.64 -6.35
CA SER A 316 15.63 11.28 -6.01
C SER A 316 17.12 11.08 -6.32
N THR A 317 17.68 10.02 -5.75
CA THR A 317 19.02 9.54 -6.10
C THR A 317 19.02 8.86 -7.48
N ALA A 318 20.17 8.81 -8.16
CA ALA A 318 20.30 8.23 -9.51
C ALA A 318 19.86 6.74 -9.61
N PRO A 319 20.09 5.86 -8.62
CA PRO A 319 19.63 4.48 -8.68
C PRO A 319 18.15 4.29 -8.28
N HIS A 320 17.41 5.38 -7.94
CA HIS A 320 16.00 5.26 -7.54
C HIS A 320 15.09 4.85 -8.71
N PRO A 321 14.26 3.77 -8.59
CA PRO A 321 13.48 3.30 -9.71
C PRO A 321 12.15 4.01 -9.87
N PHE A 322 11.78 4.24 -11.12
CA PHE A 322 10.48 4.74 -11.57
C PHE A 322 9.76 3.69 -12.38
N LEU A 323 8.45 3.61 -12.25
CA LEU A 323 7.63 2.68 -13.01
C LEU A 323 7.48 3.16 -14.46
N THR A 324 7.92 2.32 -15.41
CA THR A 324 7.78 2.51 -16.86
C THR A 324 6.87 1.42 -17.45
N LEU A 325 6.57 1.48 -18.74
CA LEU A 325 5.83 0.42 -19.44
C LEU A 325 6.53 -0.95 -19.42
N ASP A 326 7.88 -0.92 -19.36
CA ASP A 326 8.72 -2.12 -19.32
C ASP A 326 9.01 -2.60 -17.91
N GLY A 327 8.38 -2.00 -16.88
CA GLY A 327 8.62 -2.26 -15.48
C GLY A 327 9.43 -1.16 -14.79
N TRP A 328 9.99 -1.46 -13.62
CA TRP A 328 10.75 -0.52 -12.81
C TRP A 328 12.15 -0.31 -13.38
N LYS A 329 12.50 0.96 -13.67
CA LYS A 329 13.83 1.34 -14.18
C LYS A 329 14.45 2.42 -13.29
N PRO A 330 15.75 2.28 -12.90
CA PRO A 330 16.44 3.31 -12.13
C PRO A 330 16.55 4.62 -12.93
N LEU A 331 16.57 5.76 -12.23
CA LEU A 331 16.63 7.08 -12.87
C LEU A 331 17.83 7.22 -13.80
N MET A 332 18.96 6.62 -13.46
CA MET A 332 20.18 6.65 -14.29
C MET A 332 20.02 5.99 -15.67
N GLU A 333 19.04 5.16 -15.89
CA GLU A 333 18.70 4.52 -17.18
C GLU A 333 17.63 5.31 -17.94
N LEU A 334 16.98 6.30 -17.31
CA LEU A 334 15.92 7.08 -17.90
C LEU A 334 16.46 8.34 -18.59
N ASN A 335 15.82 8.69 -19.68
CA ASN A 335 16.16 9.87 -20.48
C ASN A 335 14.98 10.84 -20.53
N VAL A 336 15.27 12.09 -20.88
CA VAL A 336 14.26 13.06 -21.24
C VAL A 336 13.47 12.54 -22.45
N GLY A 337 12.16 12.43 -22.28
CA GLY A 337 11.27 11.86 -23.28
C GLY A 337 10.65 10.52 -22.89
N ASP A 338 11.25 9.79 -21.94
CA ASP A 338 10.69 8.54 -21.40
C ASP A 338 9.43 8.81 -20.57
N TYR A 339 8.63 7.77 -20.37
CA TYR A 339 7.37 7.85 -19.65
C TYR A 339 7.46 7.15 -18.31
N VAL A 340 6.97 7.83 -17.27
CA VAL A 340 6.86 7.31 -15.91
C VAL A 340 5.40 7.30 -15.45
N ALA A 341 5.07 6.35 -14.58
CA ALA A 341 3.72 6.22 -14.02
C ALA A 341 3.46 7.30 -12.97
N VAL A 342 2.31 7.97 -13.12
CA VAL A 342 1.77 8.90 -12.13
C VAL A 342 0.31 8.52 -11.84
N PRO A 343 -0.21 8.73 -10.63
CA PRO A 343 -1.62 8.43 -10.33
C PRO A 343 -2.57 9.17 -11.27
N ARG A 344 -3.57 8.48 -11.77
CA ARG A 344 -4.67 9.04 -12.55
C ARG A 344 -5.67 9.77 -11.67
N ARG A 345 -5.84 9.26 -10.47
CA ARG A 345 -6.62 9.83 -9.38
C ARG A 345 -5.96 9.42 -8.06
N LEU A 346 -6.19 10.17 -7.03
CA LEU A 346 -5.75 9.83 -5.68
C LEU A 346 -6.88 10.12 -4.70
N PRO A 347 -7.92 9.26 -4.61
CA PRO A 347 -9.18 9.55 -3.94
C PRO A 347 -9.06 9.48 -2.41
N VAL A 348 -8.07 10.19 -1.86
CA VAL A 348 -7.82 10.30 -0.42
C VAL A 348 -8.46 11.58 0.11
N PHE A 349 -9.46 11.44 0.98
CA PHE A 349 -10.18 12.53 1.60
C PHE A 349 -10.14 12.37 3.12
N GLY A 350 -10.04 13.48 3.82
CA GLY A 350 -10.07 13.46 5.27
C GLY A 350 -11.48 13.34 5.86
N HIS A 351 -11.54 13.33 7.19
CA HIS A 351 -12.78 13.21 7.96
C HIS A 351 -12.92 14.34 9.01
N GLN A 352 -12.10 15.41 8.88
CA GLN A 352 -12.13 16.54 9.82
C GLN A 352 -12.88 17.71 9.19
N PRO A 353 -14.20 17.87 9.44
CA PRO A 353 -14.97 18.96 8.87
C PRO A 353 -14.62 20.29 9.56
N MET A 354 -14.72 21.36 8.79
CA MET A 354 -14.70 22.74 9.25
C MET A 354 -16.09 23.35 9.09
N ARG A 355 -16.35 24.54 9.66
CA ARG A 355 -17.58 25.29 9.34
C ARG A 355 -17.54 25.71 7.86
N ASP A 356 -18.65 25.59 7.13
CA ASP A 356 -18.68 25.88 5.69
C ASP A 356 -18.27 27.33 5.38
N CYS A 357 -18.56 28.26 6.27
CA CYS A 357 -18.10 29.65 6.16
C CYS A 357 -16.58 29.78 6.27
N GLU A 358 -15.92 28.96 7.11
CA GLU A 358 -14.45 28.91 7.23
C GLU A 358 -13.81 28.37 5.94
N VAL A 359 -14.36 27.29 5.40
CA VAL A 359 -13.89 26.69 4.14
C VAL A 359 -13.93 27.72 3.01
N SER A 360 -15.08 28.45 2.87
CA SER A 360 -15.25 29.46 1.83
C SER A 360 -14.35 30.68 2.07
N LEU A 361 -14.25 31.16 3.30
CA LEU A 361 -13.38 32.31 3.64
C LEU A 361 -11.92 32.02 3.38
N LEU A 362 -11.43 30.81 3.71
CA LEU A 362 -10.06 30.40 3.38
C LEU A 362 -9.80 30.47 1.88
N ALA A 363 -10.69 29.88 1.09
CA ALA A 363 -10.55 29.86 -0.36
C ALA A 363 -10.49 31.27 -0.95
N TYR A 364 -11.40 32.15 -0.56
CA TYR A 364 -11.44 33.54 -1.01
C TYR A 364 -10.24 34.35 -0.58
N LEU A 365 -9.78 34.20 0.68
CA LEU A 365 -8.66 34.95 1.21
C LEU A 365 -7.30 34.42 0.68
N ILE A 366 -7.19 33.14 0.36
CA ILE A 366 -6.02 32.58 -0.34
C ILE A 366 -5.95 33.10 -1.77
N GLY A 367 -7.08 33.20 -2.49
CA GLY A 367 -7.11 33.81 -3.82
C GLY A 367 -6.92 35.34 -3.74
N ASP A 368 -8.01 36.05 -3.63
CA ASP A 368 -8.09 37.52 -3.72
C ASP A 368 -7.85 38.26 -2.39
N GLY A 369 -7.37 37.60 -1.35
CA GLY A 369 -7.11 38.22 -0.03
C GLY A 369 -5.77 38.94 0.05
N GLY A 370 -5.76 40.11 0.65
CA GLY A 370 -4.54 40.80 1.10
C GLY A 370 -4.27 40.49 2.58
N LEU A 371 -3.22 39.73 2.87
CA LEU A 371 -2.92 39.19 4.19
C LEU A 371 -1.67 39.79 4.87
N THR A 372 -0.98 40.74 4.22
CA THR A 372 0.25 41.38 4.73
C THR A 372 -0.01 42.53 5.72
N GLY A 373 -1.23 43.04 5.77
CA GLY A 373 -1.62 44.15 6.66
C GLY A 373 -1.98 43.66 8.07
N SER A 374 -2.32 44.64 8.97
CA SER A 374 -2.82 44.34 10.31
C SER A 374 -4.18 43.66 10.33
N CYS A 375 -4.96 43.85 9.27
CA CYS A 375 -6.27 43.22 9.05
C CYS A 375 -6.31 42.64 7.65
N PRO A 376 -7.00 41.50 7.46
CA PRO A 376 -7.18 40.94 6.11
C PRO A 376 -8.01 41.88 5.24
N ARG A 377 -7.80 41.83 3.94
CA ARG A 377 -8.61 42.54 2.95
C ARG A 377 -9.08 41.54 1.91
N PHE A 378 -10.23 41.76 1.33
CA PHE A 378 -10.75 41.01 0.19
C PHE A 378 -11.11 41.97 -0.93
N THR A 379 -10.82 41.58 -2.17
CA THR A 379 -11.06 42.42 -3.35
C THR A 379 -11.75 41.58 -4.42
N SER A 380 -12.92 42.00 -4.88
CA SER A 380 -13.65 41.36 -5.96
C SER A 380 -14.53 42.34 -6.72
N SER A 381 -14.64 42.18 -8.01
CA SER A 381 -15.57 42.95 -8.87
C SER A 381 -16.85 42.15 -9.19
N ASN A 382 -16.90 40.88 -8.86
CA ASN A 382 -18.06 40.03 -9.09
C ASN A 382 -19.06 40.13 -7.93
N PRO A 383 -20.33 40.53 -8.20
CA PRO A 383 -21.33 40.76 -7.14
C PRO A 383 -21.73 39.43 -6.44
N GLU A 384 -21.83 38.32 -7.15
CA GLU A 384 -22.18 36.99 -6.58
C GLU A 384 -21.11 36.52 -5.60
N ILE A 385 -19.83 36.62 -5.99
CA ILE A 385 -18.70 36.29 -5.13
C ILE A 385 -18.67 37.18 -3.89
N THR A 386 -18.93 38.47 -4.08
CA THR A 386 -18.97 39.42 -2.97
C THR A 386 -20.11 39.12 -1.99
N ALA A 387 -21.29 38.78 -2.51
CA ALA A 387 -22.43 38.43 -1.66
C ALA A 387 -22.16 37.14 -0.84
N ASP A 388 -21.64 36.10 -1.45
CA ASP A 388 -21.28 34.86 -0.78
C ASP A 388 -20.19 35.11 0.28
N PHE A 389 -19.16 35.90 -0.06
CA PHE A 389 -18.10 36.29 0.87
C PHE A 389 -18.66 37.01 2.10
N MET A 390 -19.57 37.99 1.91
CA MET A 390 -20.20 38.74 3.01
C MET A 390 -21.03 37.83 3.91
N ALA A 391 -21.82 36.92 3.33
CA ALA A 391 -22.57 35.93 4.09
C ALA A 391 -21.64 35.03 4.94
N CYS A 392 -20.49 34.64 4.38
CA CYS A 392 -19.47 33.86 5.11
C CYS A 392 -18.84 34.67 6.25
N VAL A 393 -18.57 35.98 6.09
CA VAL A 393 -18.05 36.84 7.15
C VAL A 393 -19.06 36.99 8.28
N GLU A 394 -20.34 37.18 7.97
CA GLU A 394 -21.42 37.24 8.94
C GLU A 394 -21.55 35.92 9.71
N ALA A 395 -21.56 34.77 9.02
CA ALA A 395 -21.63 33.44 9.63
C ALA A 395 -20.38 33.08 10.46
N PHE A 396 -19.24 33.64 10.14
CA PHE A 396 -18.00 33.46 10.93
C PHE A 396 -18.16 34.14 12.30
N GLY A 397 -18.68 35.34 12.33
CA GLY A 397 -18.99 36.11 13.53
C GLY A 397 -17.81 36.92 14.09
N GLY A 398 -18.12 37.96 14.84
CA GLY A 398 -17.13 38.82 15.51
C GLY A 398 -16.24 39.65 14.58
N THR A 399 -16.50 39.61 13.27
CA THR A 399 -15.76 40.28 12.21
C THR A 399 -16.75 41.02 11.29
N VAL A 400 -16.42 42.24 10.92
CA VAL A 400 -17.21 43.07 10.00
C VAL A 400 -16.37 43.45 8.79
N ALA A 401 -16.95 43.31 7.60
CA ALA A 401 -16.38 43.76 6.35
C ALA A 401 -16.78 45.21 6.07
N THR A 402 -15.84 46.14 6.03
CA THR A 402 -16.08 47.54 5.71
C THR A 402 -15.46 47.86 4.35
N GLN A 403 -16.27 48.41 3.44
CA GLN A 403 -15.77 48.81 2.13
C GLN A 403 -14.76 49.95 2.27
N VAL A 404 -13.59 49.77 1.64
CA VAL A 404 -12.56 50.82 1.56
C VAL A 404 -12.95 51.77 0.44
N GLU A 405 -12.68 53.09 0.63
CA GLU A 405 -12.96 54.10 -0.39
C GLU A 405 -12.41 53.67 -1.76
N ARG A 406 -13.30 53.74 -2.76
CA ARG A 406 -13.02 53.26 -4.11
C ARG A 406 -12.16 54.27 -4.85
N ARG A 407 -10.97 53.86 -5.27
CA ARG A 407 -10.20 54.59 -6.30
C ARG A 407 -10.80 54.28 -7.68
N SER A 408 -11.03 55.35 -8.49
CA SER A 408 -11.53 55.15 -9.86
C SER A 408 -10.65 54.18 -10.66
N GLY A 409 -11.28 53.21 -11.30
CA GLY A 409 -10.60 52.19 -12.09
C GLY A 409 -10.13 50.94 -11.35
N PHE A 410 -10.34 50.82 -10.04
CA PHE A 410 -9.99 49.61 -9.25
C PHE A 410 -11.23 48.84 -8.79
N ALA A 411 -11.07 47.51 -8.63
CA ALA A 411 -12.14 46.69 -8.05
C ALA A 411 -12.45 47.07 -6.61
N PRO A 412 -13.71 46.93 -6.15
CA PRO A 412 -14.09 47.15 -4.76
C PRO A 412 -13.26 46.28 -3.81
N SER A 413 -12.86 46.87 -2.68
CA SER A 413 -12.07 46.18 -1.65
C SER A 413 -12.72 46.35 -0.29
N TRP A 414 -12.72 45.30 0.52
CA TRP A 414 -13.27 45.30 1.87
C TRP A 414 -12.17 44.98 2.87
N ARG A 415 -12.14 45.80 3.92
CA ARG A 415 -11.30 45.58 5.09
C ARG A 415 -12.07 44.77 6.12
N LEU A 416 -11.47 43.71 6.63
CA LEU A 416 -12.06 42.88 7.66
C LEU A 416 -11.52 43.30 9.03
N SER A 417 -12.41 43.88 9.86
CA SER A 417 -12.09 44.39 11.20
C SER A 417 -12.92 43.68 12.25
N ALA A 418 -12.48 43.77 13.51
CA ALA A 418 -13.32 43.30 14.61
C ALA A 418 -14.65 44.11 14.63
N ASP A 419 -15.73 43.43 14.97
CA ASP A 419 -17.01 44.10 15.15
C ASP A 419 -16.91 45.13 16.28
N ALA A 420 -17.17 46.39 15.95
CA ALA A 420 -17.06 47.48 16.89
C ALA A 420 -18.12 47.38 18.00
N GLU A 421 -19.26 46.78 17.72
CA GLU A 421 -20.33 46.54 18.70
C GLU A 421 -20.00 45.35 19.63
N ALA A 422 -19.28 44.38 19.17
CA ALA A 422 -18.83 43.26 19.99
C ALA A 422 -17.85 43.68 21.09
N VAL A 423 -17.11 44.79 20.91
CA VAL A 423 -16.15 45.29 21.90
C VAL A 423 -16.81 45.83 23.14
N PRO A 424 -17.83 46.72 23.05
CA PRO A 424 -18.60 47.11 24.21
C PRO A 424 -19.36 45.97 24.88
N ALA A 425 -19.98 45.08 24.12
CA ALA A 425 -20.68 43.90 24.64
C ALA A 425 -19.75 42.97 25.39
N ARG A 426 -18.54 42.74 24.88
CA ARG A 426 -17.49 41.93 25.53
C ARG A 426 -17.00 42.56 26.82
N ARG A 427 -16.76 43.88 26.82
CA ARG A 427 -16.40 44.64 28.02
C ARG A 427 -17.49 44.56 29.10
N GLN A 428 -18.75 44.63 28.67
CA GLN A 428 -19.89 44.54 29.58
C GLN A 428 -20.03 43.11 30.12
N ARG A 429 -19.83 42.07 29.30
CA ARG A 429 -19.78 40.66 29.77
C ARG A 429 -18.68 40.46 30.81
N PHE A 430 -17.45 40.90 30.51
CA PHE A 430 -16.35 40.86 31.47
C PHE A 430 -16.64 41.62 32.75
N ALA A 431 -17.14 42.85 32.65
CA ALA A 431 -17.47 43.70 33.80
C ALA A 431 -18.55 43.06 34.69
N SER A 432 -19.59 42.48 34.07
CA SER A 432 -20.66 41.78 34.79
C SER A 432 -20.16 40.53 35.48
N ALA A 433 -19.37 39.70 34.77
CA ALA A 433 -18.78 38.50 35.29
C ALA A 433 -17.77 38.81 36.44
N LEU A 434 -16.88 39.78 36.25
CA LEU A 434 -15.97 40.26 37.31
C LEU A 434 -16.72 40.72 38.53
N SER A 435 -17.77 41.54 38.35
CA SER A 435 -18.60 42.03 39.45
C SER A 435 -19.29 40.87 40.20
N GLN A 436 -19.73 39.86 39.51
CA GLN A 436 -20.33 38.67 40.09
C GLN A 436 -19.31 37.84 40.88
N GLN A 437 -18.11 37.65 40.37
CA GLN A 437 -17.05 36.88 41.04
C GLN A 437 -16.51 37.61 42.27
N VAL A 438 -16.36 38.94 42.18
CA VAL A 438 -15.97 39.77 43.35
C VAL A 438 -17.04 39.71 44.47
N ARG A 439 -18.35 39.71 44.11
CA ARG A 439 -19.42 39.51 45.11
C ARG A 439 -19.36 38.11 45.74
N ARG A 440 -19.13 37.08 44.93
CA ARG A 440 -19.02 35.68 45.41
C ARG A 440 -17.85 35.45 46.34
N SER A 441 -16.71 36.10 46.07
CA SER A 441 -15.50 35.98 46.90
C SER A 441 -15.64 36.69 48.24
N GLY A 442 -16.67 37.51 48.45
CA GLY A 442 -16.84 38.31 49.69
C GLY A 442 -15.74 39.36 49.92
N GLN A 443 -14.84 39.56 49.00
CA GLN A 443 -13.72 40.50 49.14
C GLN A 443 -14.10 41.89 48.69
N PRO A 444 -13.84 42.92 49.46
CA PRO A 444 -14.07 44.28 49.04
C PRO A 444 -13.11 44.66 47.87
N ALA A 445 -13.59 45.47 46.93
CA ALA A 445 -12.80 45.91 45.78
C ALA A 445 -11.44 46.54 46.16
N ARG A 446 -11.33 47.13 47.35
CA ARG A 446 -10.06 47.66 47.90
C ARG A 446 -9.04 46.56 48.21
N ALA A 447 -9.48 45.43 48.75
CA ALA A 447 -8.61 44.32 49.09
C ALA A 447 -8.12 43.64 47.79
N LEU A 448 -8.98 43.45 46.79
CA LEU A 448 -8.63 42.96 45.48
C LEU A 448 -7.62 43.88 44.78
N ALA A 449 -7.81 45.19 44.83
CA ALA A 449 -6.89 46.17 44.28
C ALA A 449 -5.48 46.09 44.91
N ALA A 450 -5.43 45.98 46.24
CA ALA A 450 -4.16 45.81 46.96
C ALA A 450 -3.41 44.54 46.58
N ARG A 451 -4.11 43.41 46.45
CA ARG A 451 -3.51 42.10 46.02
C ARG A 451 -3.00 42.11 44.58
N LEU A 452 -3.61 42.94 43.75
CA LEU A 452 -3.24 43.09 42.33
C LEU A 452 -2.23 44.23 42.07
N GLY A 453 -1.88 45.01 43.09
CA GLY A 453 -0.96 46.14 42.96
C GLY A 453 -1.55 47.29 42.11
N VAL A 454 -2.87 47.47 42.10
CA VAL A 454 -3.57 48.53 41.33
C VAL A 454 -4.39 49.44 42.24
N SER A 455 -4.79 50.63 41.75
CA SER A 455 -5.70 51.52 42.48
C SER A 455 -7.09 50.94 42.63
N PRO A 456 -7.84 51.20 43.72
CA PRO A 456 -9.24 50.82 43.85
C PRO A 456 -10.12 51.39 42.73
N ALA A 457 -9.78 52.55 42.19
CA ALA A 457 -10.45 53.20 41.07
C ALA A 457 -10.29 52.34 39.76
N THR A 458 -9.14 51.71 39.62
CA THR A 458 -8.86 50.81 38.47
C THR A 458 -9.80 49.61 38.48
N VAL A 459 -9.94 48.92 39.60
CA VAL A 459 -10.87 47.77 39.74
C VAL A 459 -12.33 48.23 39.55
N SER A 460 -12.73 49.38 40.08
CA SER A 460 -14.06 49.96 39.87
C SER A 460 -14.31 50.28 38.40
N ASN A 461 -13.32 50.76 37.65
CA ASN A 461 -13.43 50.99 36.22
C ASN A 461 -13.61 49.69 35.42
N TRP A 462 -12.92 48.61 35.83
CA TRP A 462 -13.09 47.28 35.26
C TRP A 462 -14.50 46.74 35.50
N GLN A 463 -15.01 46.85 36.75
CA GLN A 463 -16.37 46.41 37.09
C GLN A 463 -17.48 47.21 36.40
N ARG A 464 -17.22 48.45 35.98
CA ARG A 464 -18.15 49.28 35.19
C ARG A 464 -17.94 49.15 33.68
N GLY A 465 -17.00 48.34 33.21
CA GLY A 465 -16.69 48.20 31.78
C GLY A 465 -16.06 49.44 31.14
N LYS A 466 -15.63 50.44 31.93
CA LYS A 466 -14.96 51.64 31.41
C LYS A 466 -13.57 51.33 30.85
N THR A 467 -12.86 50.46 31.53
CA THR A 467 -11.56 49.96 31.10
C THR A 467 -11.49 48.44 31.31
N VAL A 468 -10.52 47.78 30.70
CA VAL A 468 -10.26 46.33 30.86
C VAL A 468 -8.79 46.11 31.23
N PRO A 469 -8.49 45.10 32.07
CA PRO A 469 -7.13 44.82 32.48
C PRO A 469 -6.28 44.30 31.30
N ALA A 470 -4.96 44.37 31.45
CA ALA A 470 -4.01 43.74 30.58
C ALA A 470 -4.00 42.22 30.83
N GLU A 471 -3.53 41.40 29.86
CA GLU A 471 -3.45 39.94 29.97
C GLU A 471 -2.76 39.46 31.26
N PRO A 472 -1.57 39.94 31.63
CA PRO A 472 -0.95 39.58 32.90
C PRO A 472 -1.80 39.88 34.13
N MET A 473 -2.66 40.92 34.02
CA MET A 473 -3.54 41.31 35.11
C MET A 473 -4.81 40.45 35.15
N ILE A 474 -5.25 39.90 34.00
CA ILE A 474 -6.35 38.93 33.93
C ILE A 474 -5.90 37.63 34.61
N GLU A 475 -4.68 37.16 34.34
CA GLU A 475 -4.08 36.02 35.06
C GLU A 475 -3.99 36.28 36.56
N GLY A 476 -3.58 37.48 36.95
CA GLY A 476 -3.60 37.94 38.34
C GLY A 476 -4.98 37.88 38.98
N LEU A 477 -6.02 38.37 38.26
CA LEU A 477 -7.43 38.30 38.66
C LEU A 477 -7.89 36.85 38.84
N CYS A 478 -7.60 35.98 37.87
CA CYS A 478 -7.97 34.58 37.91
C CYS A 478 -7.32 33.89 39.17
N ARG A 479 -6.06 34.17 39.43
CA ARG A 479 -5.32 33.62 40.58
C ARG A 479 -5.88 34.16 41.93
N VAL A 480 -6.19 35.46 41.98
CA VAL A 480 -6.65 36.08 43.23
C VAL A 480 -8.09 35.70 43.55
N LEU A 481 -8.92 35.53 42.56
CA LEU A 481 -10.35 35.14 42.70
C LEU A 481 -10.56 33.62 42.60
N GLU A 482 -9.50 32.84 42.31
CA GLU A 482 -9.53 31.37 42.13
C GLU A 482 -10.56 30.94 41.07
N VAL A 483 -10.57 31.65 39.97
CA VAL A 483 -11.50 31.38 38.86
C VAL A 483 -10.78 31.22 37.52
N SER A 484 -11.38 30.51 36.58
CA SER A 484 -10.90 30.41 35.20
C SER A 484 -11.21 31.70 34.40
N PRO A 485 -10.49 31.98 33.30
CA PRO A 485 -10.81 33.08 32.39
C PRO A 485 -12.28 33.04 31.88
N ALA A 486 -12.79 31.83 31.63
CA ALA A 486 -14.20 31.64 31.23
C ALA A 486 -15.19 32.12 32.28
N ALA A 487 -14.88 31.99 33.57
CA ALA A 487 -15.72 32.51 34.67
C ALA A 487 -15.71 34.04 34.73
N LEU A 488 -14.76 34.70 34.10
CA LEU A 488 -14.70 36.15 33.89
C LEU A 488 -15.35 36.57 32.54
N GLY A 489 -16.06 35.66 31.86
CA GLY A 489 -16.74 35.92 30.60
C GLY A 489 -15.81 36.07 29.40
N LEU A 490 -14.61 35.51 29.49
CA LEU A 490 -13.60 35.47 28.43
C LEU A 490 -13.50 34.03 27.88
N ALA A 491 -13.69 33.85 26.57
CA ALA A 491 -13.44 32.59 25.88
C ALA A 491 -11.91 32.30 25.85
N ASP A 492 -11.52 31.04 25.64
CA ASP A 492 -10.12 30.67 25.52
C ASP A 492 -9.42 31.49 24.43
N GLY A 493 -8.31 32.15 24.81
CA GLY A 493 -7.57 33.06 23.91
C GLY A 493 -8.22 34.43 23.67
N GLU A 494 -9.36 34.74 24.32
CA GLU A 494 -10.07 36.01 24.18
C GLU A 494 -9.47 37.09 25.09
N SER A 495 -8.85 38.12 24.51
CA SER A 495 -8.37 39.28 25.26
C SER A 495 -9.44 40.35 25.40
N ALA A 496 -9.57 40.94 26.59
CA ALA A 496 -10.55 42.00 26.88
C ALA A 496 -10.15 43.38 26.34
N ARG A 497 -8.97 43.55 25.73
CA ARG A 497 -8.42 44.84 25.27
C ARG A 497 -9.02 45.39 23.98
N ARG A 498 -8.94 46.71 23.81
CA ARG A 498 -9.46 47.48 22.65
C ARG A 498 -8.71 47.18 21.31
N ASN A 499 -7.48 46.64 21.37
CA ASN A 499 -6.63 46.42 20.20
C ASN A 499 -6.38 44.93 19.92
N VAL A 500 -7.35 44.08 20.20
CA VAL A 500 -7.25 42.65 19.85
C VAL A 500 -7.46 42.51 18.37
N ALA A 501 -6.64 41.72 17.74
CA ALA A 501 -6.89 41.30 16.36
C ALA A 501 -8.28 40.66 16.28
N ASN A 502 -9.02 40.93 15.22
CA ASN A 502 -10.34 40.32 15.05
C ASN A 502 -10.22 38.80 15.04
N PRO A 503 -11.27 38.02 15.39
CA PRO A 503 -11.22 36.57 15.47
C PRO A 503 -10.72 35.93 14.16
N LEU A 504 -11.13 36.47 13.01
CA LEU A 504 -10.68 36.01 11.71
C LEU A 504 -9.16 36.22 11.50
N THR A 505 -8.64 37.37 11.99
CA THR A 505 -7.18 37.63 11.91
C THR A 505 -6.37 36.66 12.79
N LEU A 506 -6.88 36.33 13.99
CA LEU A 506 -6.25 35.37 14.89
C LEU A 506 -6.23 33.98 14.26
N TRP A 507 -7.39 33.52 13.79
CA TRP A 507 -7.54 32.24 13.12
C TRP A 507 -6.64 32.10 11.88
N LEU A 508 -6.56 33.13 11.02
CA LEU A 508 -5.64 33.12 9.88
C LEU A 508 -4.17 33.13 10.31
N ARG A 509 -3.84 33.68 11.47
CA ARG A 509 -2.50 33.63 12.04
C ARG A 509 -2.14 32.22 12.52
N GLU A 510 -3.05 31.55 13.22
CA GLU A 510 -2.90 30.14 13.64
C GLU A 510 -2.68 29.22 12.44
N LEU A 511 -3.40 29.48 11.34
CA LEU A 511 -3.21 28.77 10.07
C LEU A 511 -1.92 29.17 9.30
N GLY A 512 -1.13 30.11 9.86
CA GLY A 512 0.11 30.57 9.24
C GLY A 512 -0.08 31.34 7.94
N LEU A 513 -1.25 31.96 7.70
CA LEU A 513 -1.55 32.73 6.50
C LEU A 513 -1.31 34.22 6.66
N MET A 514 -1.54 34.78 7.85
CA MET A 514 -1.32 36.22 8.08
C MET A 514 0.17 36.59 7.98
N GLY A 515 0.44 37.72 7.33
CA GLY A 515 1.78 38.20 7.05
C GLY A 515 2.37 37.69 5.74
N LYS A 516 1.75 36.69 5.11
CA LYS A 516 2.24 36.15 3.82
C LYS A 516 1.76 37.01 2.65
N ASP A 517 2.69 37.32 1.75
CA ASP A 517 2.39 37.95 0.46
C ASP A 517 1.81 36.93 -0.54
N ALA A 518 1.50 37.40 -1.74
CA ALA A 518 0.93 36.54 -2.77
C ALA A 518 1.85 35.37 -3.20
N HIS A 519 3.19 35.51 -3.11
CA HIS A 519 4.16 34.48 -3.47
C HIS A 519 4.29 33.41 -2.39
N ALA A 520 4.07 33.77 -1.13
CA ALA A 520 4.19 32.87 0.03
C ALA A 520 2.88 32.18 0.42
N LYS A 521 1.76 32.46 -0.26
CA LYS A 521 0.47 31.80 -0.01
C LYS A 521 0.56 30.29 -0.28
N GLN A 522 -0.14 29.53 0.53
CA GLN A 522 -0.24 28.06 0.44
C GLN A 522 -1.57 27.59 0.98
N VAL A 523 -1.95 26.37 0.67
CA VAL A 523 -3.10 25.69 1.29
C VAL A 523 -2.75 25.31 2.73
N PRO A 524 -3.52 25.71 3.74
CA PRO A 524 -3.29 25.33 5.14
C PRO A 524 -3.52 23.83 5.37
N ALA A 525 -2.77 23.25 6.31
CA ALA A 525 -2.83 21.83 6.62
C ALA A 525 -4.25 21.27 6.89
N PRO A 526 -5.16 21.96 7.62
CA PRO A 526 -6.51 21.46 7.85
C PRO A 526 -7.33 21.22 6.59
N VAL A 527 -7.08 21.97 5.49
CA VAL A 527 -7.81 21.82 4.21
C VAL A 527 -7.57 20.44 3.59
N PHE A 528 -6.38 19.88 3.74
CA PHE A 528 -6.08 18.55 3.22
C PHE A 528 -6.84 17.42 3.91
N ARG A 529 -7.32 17.66 5.14
CA ARG A 529 -8.10 16.71 5.96
C ARG A 529 -9.61 16.87 5.85
N LEU A 530 -10.07 17.75 4.96
CA LEU A 530 -11.50 17.99 4.74
C LEU A 530 -12.19 16.77 4.10
N PRO A 531 -13.47 16.53 4.44
CA PRO A 531 -14.33 15.62 3.69
C PRO A 531 -14.45 16.06 2.21
N ARG A 532 -14.73 15.10 1.32
CA ARG A 532 -14.84 15.33 -0.13
C ARG A 532 -15.70 16.55 -0.50
N THR A 533 -16.86 16.69 0.12
CA THR A 533 -17.81 17.78 -0.17
C THR A 533 -17.24 19.15 0.18
N GLN A 534 -16.59 19.27 1.34
CA GLN A 534 -15.99 20.54 1.78
C GLN A 534 -14.70 20.86 1.02
N LEU A 535 -13.93 19.83 0.62
CA LEU A 535 -12.78 20.04 -0.26
C LEU A 535 -13.22 20.53 -1.64
N ALA A 536 -14.32 20.00 -2.18
CA ALA A 536 -14.93 20.50 -3.41
C ALA A 536 -15.38 21.95 -3.27
N GLN A 537 -16.02 22.31 -2.15
CA GLN A 537 -16.42 23.70 -1.82
C GLN A 537 -15.18 24.62 -1.76
N PHE A 538 -14.11 24.20 -1.11
CA PHE A 538 -12.85 24.96 -1.06
C PHE A 538 -12.32 25.26 -2.46
N ILE A 539 -12.18 24.23 -3.31
CA ILE A 539 -11.66 24.39 -4.69
C ILE A 539 -12.62 25.25 -5.52
N ASN A 540 -13.94 25.04 -5.39
CA ASN A 540 -14.96 25.82 -6.08
C ASN A 540 -14.82 27.33 -5.80
N ARG A 541 -14.63 27.72 -4.54
CA ARG A 541 -14.46 29.13 -4.12
C ARG A 541 -13.08 29.67 -4.49
N LEU A 542 -12.04 28.82 -4.46
CA LEU A 542 -10.71 29.21 -4.90
C LEU A 542 -10.67 29.50 -6.42
N PHE A 543 -11.36 28.69 -7.23
CA PHE A 543 -11.52 28.94 -8.67
C PHE A 543 -12.44 30.12 -8.97
N ALA A 544 -13.31 30.50 -8.07
CA ALA A 544 -14.11 31.72 -8.19
C ALA A 544 -13.22 32.96 -8.26
N THR A 545 -12.09 32.98 -7.56
CA THR A 545 -11.10 34.08 -7.57
C THR A 545 -10.25 34.00 -8.85
N ASP A 546 -9.19 33.21 -8.84
CA ASP A 546 -8.14 33.15 -9.86
C ASP A 546 -8.35 32.08 -10.95
N GLY A 547 -9.48 31.34 -10.91
CA GLY A 547 -9.82 30.34 -11.93
C GLY A 547 -10.61 30.92 -13.09
N TRP A 548 -10.65 30.19 -14.20
CA TRP A 548 -11.47 30.53 -15.37
C TRP A 548 -11.99 29.28 -16.08
N ALA A 549 -13.08 29.47 -16.84
CA ALA A 549 -13.60 28.53 -17.80
C ALA A 549 -13.72 29.24 -19.15
N THR A 550 -13.24 28.62 -20.23
CA THR A 550 -13.27 29.23 -21.57
C THR A 550 -13.34 28.18 -22.67
N VAL A 551 -13.90 28.61 -23.80
CA VAL A 551 -13.78 27.88 -25.07
C VAL A 551 -12.86 28.69 -25.95
N LEU A 552 -11.72 28.11 -26.31
CA LEU A 552 -10.72 28.76 -27.16
C LEU A 552 -11.26 28.98 -28.59
N ALA A 553 -10.61 29.87 -29.37
CA ALA A 553 -10.97 30.10 -30.77
C ALA A 553 -10.91 28.82 -31.63
N SER A 554 -10.06 27.85 -31.26
CA SER A 554 -10.00 26.51 -31.83
C SER A 554 -11.22 25.64 -31.51
N GLY A 555 -12.14 26.10 -30.64
CA GLY A 555 -13.23 25.37 -30.06
C GLY A 555 -12.85 24.38 -28.97
N GLN A 556 -11.61 24.37 -28.53
CA GLN A 556 -11.16 23.54 -27.40
C GLN A 556 -11.65 24.13 -26.07
N SER A 557 -12.27 23.31 -25.26
CA SER A 557 -12.67 23.65 -23.90
C SER A 557 -11.49 23.62 -22.97
N GLN A 558 -11.40 24.59 -22.08
CA GLN A 558 -10.33 24.72 -21.09
C GLN A 558 -10.87 25.30 -19.79
N LEU A 559 -10.48 24.68 -18.68
CA LEU A 559 -10.53 25.28 -17.34
C LEU A 559 -9.11 25.56 -16.89
N GLY A 560 -8.93 26.54 -16.04
CA GLY A 560 -7.61 26.83 -15.52
C GLY A 560 -7.65 27.60 -14.20
N TYR A 561 -6.49 27.67 -13.57
CA TYR A 561 -6.22 28.41 -12.35
C TYR A 561 -4.82 29.00 -12.44
N ALA A 562 -4.59 30.21 -11.94
CA ALA A 562 -3.28 30.83 -11.96
C ALA A 562 -2.92 31.40 -10.59
N SER A 563 -1.65 31.26 -10.19
CA SER A 563 -1.12 31.86 -8.97
C SER A 563 0.32 32.31 -9.19
N VAL A 564 0.75 33.33 -8.46
CA VAL A 564 2.18 33.70 -8.40
C VAL A 564 2.94 32.81 -7.41
N SER A 565 2.24 32.11 -6.52
CA SER A 565 2.82 31.09 -5.62
C SER A 565 2.92 29.75 -6.33
N GLU A 566 4.14 29.26 -6.56
CA GLU A 566 4.38 27.92 -7.06
C GLU A 566 3.82 26.85 -6.14
N ARG A 567 4.08 27.00 -4.83
CA ARG A 567 3.61 26.05 -3.82
C ARG A 567 2.09 25.92 -3.81
N LEU A 568 1.38 27.05 -3.86
CA LEU A 568 -0.09 27.04 -3.94
C LEU A 568 -0.57 26.32 -5.22
N ALA A 569 0.03 26.63 -6.37
CA ALA A 569 -0.35 26.00 -7.64
C ALA A 569 -0.13 24.48 -7.64
N ARG A 570 0.99 23.99 -7.08
CA ARG A 570 1.26 22.55 -6.91
C ARG A 570 0.27 21.89 -5.97
N GLN A 571 -0.03 22.51 -4.84
CA GLN A 571 -1.01 21.99 -3.89
C GLN A 571 -2.42 21.94 -4.50
N VAL A 572 -2.81 22.94 -5.30
CA VAL A 572 -4.08 22.91 -6.05
C VAL A 572 -4.07 21.79 -7.10
N GLN A 573 -2.94 21.56 -7.81
CA GLN A 573 -2.80 20.44 -8.73
C GLN A 573 -3.04 19.10 -8.02
N HIS A 574 -2.42 18.92 -6.85
CA HIS A 574 -2.62 17.74 -6.01
C HIS A 574 -4.10 17.58 -5.56
N LEU A 575 -4.73 18.65 -5.06
CA LEU A 575 -6.13 18.60 -4.63
C LEU A 575 -7.08 18.24 -5.77
N LEU A 576 -6.82 18.72 -6.99
CA LEU A 576 -7.58 18.34 -8.20
C LEU A 576 -7.43 16.85 -8.52
N LEU A 577 -6.22 16.29 -8.32
CA LEU A 577 -5.96 14.86 -8.53
C LEU A 577 -6.80 13.97 -7.61
N ARG A 578 -7.15 14.43 -6.40
CA ARG A 578 -8.04 13.68 -5.49
C ARG A 578 -9.42 13.45 -6.09
N PHE A 579 -9.90 14.35 -6.94
CA PHE A 579 -11.15 14.21 -7.70
C PHE A 579 -10.96 13.46 -9.04
N GLY A 580 -9.74 13.09 -9.41
CA GLY A 580 -9.45 12.49 -10.72
C GLY A 580 -9.37 13.54 -11.85
N VAL A 581 -9.13 14.79 -11.51
CA VAL A 581 -8.93 15.88 -12.47
C VAL A 581 -7.45 16.05 -12.77
N ILE A 582 -7.05 15.75 -14.00
CA ILE A 582 -5.66 15.87 -14.45
C ILE A 582 -5.44 17.30 -14.94
N ALA A 583 -4.60 18.04 -14.23
CA ALA A 583 -4.21 19.40 -14.57
C ALA A 583 -2.71 19.47 -14.92
N LYS A 584 -2.38 20.22 -15.95
CA LYS A 584 -0.99 20.51 -16.33
C LYS A 584 -0.53 21.82 -15.72
N LEU A 585 0.52 21.78 -14.91
CA LEU A 585 1.17 22.95 -14.32
C LEU A 585 2.26 23.51 -15.26
N ARG A 586 2.22 24.81 -15.52
CA ARG A 586 3.23 25.51 -16.33
C ARG A 586 3.64 26.82 -15.70
N GLN A 587 4.89 27.16 -15.82
CA GLN A 587 5.41 28.49 -15.54
C GLN A 587 5.16 29.39 -16.75
N ARG A 588 4.61 30.60 -16.54
CA ARG A 588 4.38 31.62 -17.57
C ARG A 588 4.88 32.98 -17.14
N TRP A 589 5.41 33.73 -18.07
CA TRP A 589 5.73 35.15 -17.89
C TRP A 589 4.55 35.99 -18.31
N VAL A 590 3.89 36.63 -17.34
CA VAL A 590 2.74 37.51 -17.57
C VAL A 590 3.15 38.97 -17.48
N LYS A 591 2.55 39.81 -18.32
CA LYS A 591 2.80 41.27 -18.30
C LYS A 591 2.14 41.87 -17.06
N TYR A 592 2.91 42.62 -16.28
CA TYR A 592 2.41 43.32 -15.09
C TYR A 592 2.92 44.79 -15.14
N GLY A 593 2.08 45.68 -15.64
CA GLY A 593 2.49 47.07 -15.92
C GLY A 593 3.66 47.10 -16.94
N PRO A 594 4.77 47.79 -16.64
CA PRO A 594 5.94 47.83 -17.49
C PRO A 594 6.85 46.58 -17.37
N SER A 595 6.64 45.74 -16.36
CA SER A 595 7.47 44.54 -16.07
C SER A 595 6.76 43.24 -16.45
N ARG A 596 7.53 42.13 -16.46
CA ARG A 596 6.98 40.76 -16.53
C ARG A 596 7.21 40.07 -15.21
N ARG A 597 6.23 39.25 -14.79
CA ARG A 597 6.30 38.43 -13.58
C ARG A 597 6.02 36.99 -13.90
N VAL A 598 6.63 36.10 -13.13
CA VAL A 598 6.34 34.66 -13.19
C VAL A 598 4.95 34.42 -12.61
N SER A 599 4.16 33.62 -13.29
CA SER A 599 2.89 33.06 -12.84
C SER A 599 2.86 31.55 -13.11
N TRP A 600 2.35 30.80 -12.18
CA TRP A 600 2.14 29.36 -12.30
C TRP A 600 0.68 29.12 -12.70
N GLN A 601 0.52 28.48 -13.86
CA GLN A 601 -0.80 28.25 -14.45
C GLN A 601 -1.10 26.76 -14.51
N LEU A 602 -2.27 26.39 -13.99
CA LEU A 602 -2.87 25.06 -14.15
C LEU A 602 -3.82 25.08 -15.33
N ASP A 603 -3.64 24.17 -16.27
CA ASP A 603 -4.49 24.00 -17.44
C ASP A 603 -5.18 22.61 -17.36
N ILE A 604 -6.51 22.59 -17.37
CA ILE A 604 -7.35 21.39 -17.46
C ILE A 604 -7.95 21.38 -18.86
N THR A 605 -7.48 20.48 -19.72
CA THR A 605 -7.87 20.44 -21.16
C THR A 605 -8.44 19.11 -21.58
N ASP A 606 -8.31 18.06 -20.74
CA ASP A 606 -8.90 16.75 -20.99
C ASP A 606 -10.40 16.77 -20.74
N ALA A 607 -11.17 16.25 -21.69
CA ALA A 607 -12.64 16.28 -21.64
C ALA A 607 -13.22 15.55 -20.42
N THR A 608 -12.63 14.44 -20.01
CA THR A 608 -13.04 13.67 -18.83
C THR A 608 -12.79 14.47 -17.55
N SER A 609 -11.60 15.03 -17.43
CA SER A 609 -11.21 15.88 -16.29
C SER A 609 -12.10 17.13 -16.18
N ILE A 610 -12.44 17.78 -17.32
CA ILE A 610 -13.35 18.94 -17.34
C ILE A 610 -14.76 18.54 -16.88
N ARG A 611 -15.30 17.40 -17.37
CA ARG A 611 -16.62 16.91 -16.93
C ARG A 611 -16.64 16.60 -15.43
N THR A 612 -15.62 15.90 -14.94
CA THR A 612 -15.47 15.59 -13.52
C THR A 612 -15.39 16.87 -12.69
N PHE A 613 -14.60 17.84 -13.11
CA PHE A 613 -14.49 19.12 -12.41
C PHE A 613 -15.83 19.86 -12.33
N ILE A 614 -16.55 19.93 -13.45
CA ILE A 614 -17.86 20.61 -13.49
C ILE A 614 -18.91 19.89 -12.64
N ALA A 615 -18.93 18.56 -12.66
CA ALA A 615 -19.89 17.77 -11.89
C ALA A 615 -19.63 17.78 -10.37
N ASP A 616 -18.37 17.63 -9.98
CA ASP A 616 -18.00 17.45 -8.58
C ASP A 616 -17.62 18.76 -7.86
N ILE A 617 -17.12 19.74 -8.58
CA ILE A 617 -16.53 20.97 -8.03
C ILE A 617 -17.28 22.20 -8.50
N GLY A 618 -17.26 22.50 -9.81
CA GLY A 618 -17.82 23.74 -10.38
C GLY A 618 -17.02 25.00 -10.05
N ILE A 619 -17.51 26.17 -10.47
CA ILE A 619 -16.91 27.49 -10.16
C ILE A 619 -18.01 28.46 -9.74
N HIS A 620 -17.99 28.89 -8.49
CA HIS A 620 -18.97 29.86 -7.97
C HIS A 620 -18.84 31.21 -8.69
N GLY A 621 -19.99 31.82 -9.03
CA GLY A 621 -20.05 33.15 -9.67
C GLY A 621 -19.54 33.18 -11.12
N LYS A 622 -19.29 32.03 -11.77
CA LYS A 622 -18.84 31.92 -13.18
C LYS A 622 -19.70 30.94 -13.98
N GLN A 623 -20.94 30.72 -13.60
CA GLN A 623 -21.81 29.67 -14.17
C GLN A 623 -21.99 29.83 -15.68
N ALA A 624 -22.15 31.02 -16.21
CA ALA A 624 -22.31 31.25 -17.66
C ALA A 624 -21.11 30.74 -18.47
N ALA A 625 -19.87 30.88 -17.94
CA ALA A 625 -18.65 30.39 -18.58
C ALA A 625 -18.56 28.85 -18.48
N VAL A 626 -18.93 28.27 -17.34
CA VAL A 626 -19.00 26.83 -17.12
C VAL A 626 -20.01 26.17 -18.06
N ASP A 627 -21.20 26.79 -18.24
CA ASP A 627 -22.25 26.30 -19.15
C ASP A 627 -21.80 26.37 -20.63
N ALA A 628 -21.05 27.40 -21.00
CA ALA A 628 -20.48 27.51 -22.34
C ALA A 628 -19.49 26.37 -22.63
N VAL A 629 -18.63 26.05 -21.68
CA VAL A 629 -17.70 24.92 -21.75
C VAL A 629 -18.46 23.59 -21.81
N SER A 630 -19.49 23.39 -21.00
CA SER A 630 -20.33 22.19 -20.98
C SER A 630 -21.01 21.95 -22.32
N ARG A 631 -21.57 23.00 -22.91
CA ARG A 631 -22.21 22.93 -24.26
C ARG A 631 -21.20 22.60 -25.33
N ALA A 632 -20.02 23.19 -25.32
CA ALA A 632 -18.96 22.90 -26.29
C ALA A 632 -18.47 21.43 -26.19
N LEU A 633 -18.38 20.88 -24.96
CA LEU A 633 -18.03 19.48 -24.74
C LEU A 633 -19.12 18.49 -25.18
N ALA A 634 -20.39 18.88 -25.11
CA ALA A 634 -21.51 18.04 -25.58
C ALA A 634 -21.55 17.95 -27.10
N GLN A 635 -21.11 18.98 -27.82
CA GLN A 635 -21.14 19.05 -29.29
C GLN A 635 -19.95 18.35 -29.96
N ARG A 636 -18.91 17.98 -29.23
CA ARG A 636 -17.71 17.33 -29.77
C ARG A 636 -17.58 15.90 -29.27
N GLN A 637 -17.16 14.99 -30.17
CA GLN A 637 -16.67 13.68 -29.71
C GLN A 637 -15.42 13.90 -28.87
N PRO A 638 -15.40 13.36 -27.65
CA PRO A 638 -14.26 13.55 -26.76
C PRO A 638 -13.06 12.78 -27.29
N HIS A 639 -12.08 13.49 -27.82
CA HIS A 639 -10.73 12.95 -27.97
C HIS A 639 -9.95 13.37 -26.74
N GLY A 640 -9.72 12.45 -25.80
CA GLY A 640 -8.82 12.67 -24.67
C GLY A 640 -7.41 12.96 -25.20
N ASN A 641 -6.77 14.04 -24.70
CA ASN A 641 -5.43 14.44 -25.16
C ASN A 641 -4.33 14.13 -24.15
N VAL A 642 -4.68 13.66 -22.95
CA VAL A 642 -3.75 13.55 -21.83
C VAL A 642 -3.61 12.11 -21.34
N ASP A 643 -4.71 11.37 -21.19
CA ASP A 643 -4.72 10.01 -20.64
C ASP A 643 -4.64 8.95 -21.76
N HIS A 644 -3.47 8.87 -22.38
CA HIS A 644 -3.15 7.85 -23.39
C HIS A 644 -2.07 6.91 -22.86
N VAL A 645 -2.14 5.66 -23.29
CA VAL A 645 -1.03 4.72 -23.12
C VAL A 645 0.01 5.03 -24.22
N PRO A 646 1.29 5.18 -23.88
CA PRO A 646 2.34 5.55 -24.80
C PRO A 646 2.43 4.62 -26.03
N ARG A 647 3.01 5.12 -27.10
CA ARG A 647 3.14 4.36 -28.36
C ARG A 647 3.94 3.07 -28.22
N GLU A 648 4.83 3.03 -27.27
CA GLU A 648 5.67 1.88 -26.90
C GLU A 648 4.82 0.65 -26.54
N ALA A 649 3.59 0.85 -26.07
CA ALA A 649 2.63 -0.23 -25.80
C ALA A 649 2.24 -1.04 -27.06
N TRP A 650 2.48 -0.51 -28.26
CA TRP A 650 2.29 -1.29 -29.49
C TRP A 650 3.22 -2.51 -29.55
N GLY A 651 4.41 -2.46 -28.93
CA GLY A 651 5.29 -3.63 -28.80
C GLY A 651 4.63 -4.75 -27.98
N LEU A 652 3.93 -4.39 -26.90
CA LEU A 652 3.17 -5.36 -26.09
C LEU A 652 2.00 -5.96 -26.89
N VAL A 653 1.29 -5.12 -27.67
CA VAL A 653 0.22 -5.59 -28.57
C VAL A 653 0.78 -6.53 -29.64
N GLU A 654 1.97 -6.24 -30.17
CA GLU A 654 2.64 -7.10 -31.16
C GLU A 654 2.98 -8.46 -30.60
N GLN A 655 3.51 -8.51 -29.38
CA GLN A 655 3.77 -9.76 -28.68
C GLN A 655 2.49 -10.56 -28.42
N ALA A 656 1.43 -9.89 -27.93
CA ALA A 656 0.16 -10.52 -27.59
C ALA A 656 -0.61 -11.03 -28.81
N LYS A 657 -0.54 -10.35 -29.98
CA LYS A 657 -1.24 -10.77 -31.20
C LYS A 657 -0.63 -12.03 -31.85
N GLY A 658 0.63 -12.36 -31.53
CA GLY A 658 1.32 -13.50 -32.11
C GLY A 658 1.29 -13.50 -33.64
N THR A 659 0.79 -14.57 -34.24
CA THR A 659 0.71 -14.74 -35.69
C THR A 659 -0.46 -14.01 -36.36
N MET A 660 -1.39 -13.41 -35.58
CA MET A 660 -2.53 -12.65 -36.12
C MET A 660 -2.04 -11.42 -36.89
N SER A 661 -2.60 -11.17 -38.08
CA SER A 661 -2.27 -9.97 -38.86
C SER A 661 -2.86 -8.71 -38.24
N TRP A 662 -2.23 -7.55 -38.47
CA TRP A 662 -2.76 -6.26 -38.01
C TRP A 662 -4.15 -5.93 -38.62
N ALA A 663 -4.39 -6.33 -39.87
CA ALA A 663 -5.67 -6.16 -40.55
C ALA A 663 -6.78 -6.99 -39.88
N GLU A 664 -6.45 -8.21 -39.45
CA GLU A 664 -7.40 -9.08 -38.72
C GLU A 664 -7.72 -8.52 -37.37
N LEU A 665 -6.71 -8.06 -36.63
CA LEU A 665 -6.88 -7.41 -35.32
C LEU A 665 -7.76 -6.14 -35.48
N ALA A 666 -7.49 -5.31 -36.47
CA ALA A 666 -8.31 -4.11 -36.77
C ALA A 666 -9.76 -4.44 -36.99
N ARG A 667 -10.07 -5.47 -37.86
CA ARG A 667 -11.42 -5.94 -38.09
C ARG A 667 -12.13 -6.42 -36.83
N ARG A 668 -11.47 -7.26 -36.03
CA ARG A 668 -12.03 -7.79 -34.78
C ARG A 668 -12.27 -6.72 -33.72
N THR A 669 -11.48 -5.66 -33.73
CA THR A 669 -11.63 -4.52 -32.80
C THR A 669 -12.58 -3.42 -33.33
N GLY A 670 -13.19 -3.62 -34.52
CA GLY A 670 -14.14 -2.66 -35.13
C GLY A 670 -13.47 -1.39 -35.66
N HIS A 671 -12.19 -1.47 -36.07
CA HIS A 671 -11.45 -0.37 -36.71
C HIS A 671 -11.33 -0.63 -38.23
N SER A 672 -11.07 0.46 -38.96
CA SER A 672 -10.77 0.32 -40.41
C SER A 672 -9.48 -0.46 -40.62
N ASP A 673 -9.39 -1.22 -41.71
CA ASP A 673 -8.25 -2.09 -42.05
C ASP A 673 -6.92 -1.35 -42.28
N SER A 674 -6.89 -0.02 -42.13
CA SER A 674 -5.68 0.77 -42.34
C SER A 674 -4.70 0.65 -41.14
N ASN A 675 -3.55 0.07 -41.41
CA ASN A 675 -2.44 -0.04 -40.43
C ASN A 675 -1.65 1.27 -40.23
N SER A 676 -2.14 2.39 -40.77
CA SER A 676 -1.39 3.66 -40.86
C SER A 676 -1.00 4.27 -39.55
N HIS A 677 -1.50 3.79 -38.40
CA HIS A 677 -1.25 4.35 -37.08
C HIS A 677 -0.62 3.36 -36.07
N VAL A 678 -0.35 2.12 -36.50
CA VAL A 678 0.34 1.12 -35.65
C VAL A 678 1.77 1.60 -35.38
N GLY A 679 2.14 1.67 -34.10
CA GLY A 679 3.48 2.13 -33.70
C GLY A 679 3.75 3.63 -33.83
N GLN A 680 2.85 4.40 -34.47
CA GLN A 680 3.08 5.85 -34.69
C GLN A 680 2.41 6.75 -33.66
N ARG A 681 1.28 6.34 -33.11
CA ARG A 681 0.49 7.13 -32.15
C ARG A 681 0.25 6.38 -30.87
N ALA A 682 0.15 7.13 -29.78
CA ALA A 682 -0.29 6.61 -28.48
C ALA A 682 -1.69 5.98 -28.58
N LEU A 683 -1.96 4.98 -27.75
CA LEU A 683 -3.23 4.26 -27.70
C LEU A 683 -4.19 4.92 -26.71
N SER A 684 -5.44 5.17 -27.14
CA SER A 684 -6.48 5.49 -26.16
C SER A 684 -6.79 4.24 -25.32
N ARG A 685 -7.14 4.44 -24.06
CA ARG A 685 -7.49 3.34 -23.14
C ARG A 685 -8.64 2.49 -23.68
N GLU A 686 -9.64 3.13 -24.26
CA GLU A 686 -10.79 2.45 -24.87
C GLU A 686 -10.37 1.55 -26.04
N ARG A 687 -9.45 2.02 -26.89
CA ARG A 687 -8.89 1.22 -27.98
C ARG A 687 -8.06 0.06 -27.43
N LEU A 688 -7.22 0.32 -26.44
CA LEU A 688 -6.41 -0.71 -25.81
C LEU A 688 -7.28 -1.77 -25.11
N ALA A 689 -8.36 -1.36 -24.43
CA ALA A 689 -9.31 -2.29 -23.82
C ALA A 689 -9.98 -3.22 -24.84
N ARG A 690 -10.39 -2.68 -26.00
CA ARG A 690 -10.94 -3.51 -27.10
C ARG A 690 -9.90 -4.48 -27.66
N ILE A 691 -8.66 -4.04 -27.82
CA ILE A 691 -7.55 -4.90 -28.24
C ILE A 691 -7.32 -6.01 -27.22
N ALA A 692 -7.22 -5.66 -25.94
CA ALA A 692 -7.02 -6.61 -24.84
C ALA A 692 -8.12 -7.69 -24.79
N MET A 693 -9.37 -7.28 -24.99
CA MET A 693 -10.52 -8.20 -25.02
C MET A 693 -10.42 -9.19 -26.19
N VAL A 694 -10.06 -8.71 -27.38
CA VAL A 694 -9.92 -9.55 -28.58
C VAL A 694 -8.75 -10.52 -28.45
N LEU A 695 -7.64 -10.08 -27.87
CA LEU A 695 -6.43 -10.89 -27.68
C LEU A 695 -6.47 -11.74 -26.41
N GLN A 696 -7.44 -11.51 -25.51
CA GLN A 696 -7.55 -12.15 -24.20
C GLN A 696 -6.26 -12.00 -23.35
N ASP A 697 -5.63 -10.83 -23.46
CA ASP A 697 -4.37 -10.55 -22.78
C ASP A 697 -4.60 -9.74 -21.50
N ALA A 698 -4.26 -10.34 -20.34
CA ALA A 698 -4.48 -9.75 -19.02
C ALA A 698 -3.60 -8.51 -18.79
N ARG A 699 -2.36 -8.47 -19.31
CA ARG A 699 -1.45 -7.34 -19.17
C ARG A 699 -1.96 -6.11 -19.91
N LEU A 700 -2.46 -6.28 -21.14
CA LEU A 700 -3.07 -5.20 -21.91
C LEU A 700 -4.37 -4.72 -21.26
N ALA A 701 -5.15 -5.63 -20.67
CA ALA A 701 -6.36 -5.29 -19.92
C ALA A 701 -6.05 -4.47 -18.66
N ALA A 702 -5.03 -4.87 -17.89
CA ALA A 702 -4.54 -4.13 -16.72
C ALA A 702 -4.08 -2.72 -17.13
N LEU A 703 -3.27 -2.57 -18.18
CA LEU A 703 -2.83 -1.27 -18.68
C LEU A 703 -4.02 -0.38 -19.11
N ALA A 704 -5.00 -0.92 -19.82
CA ALA A 704 -6.16 -0.17 -20.29
C ALA A 704 -7.03 0.35 -19.14
N SER A 705 -7.16 -0.44 -18.07
CA SER A 705 -8.01 -0.13 -16.91
C SER A 705 -7.25 0.45 -15.71
N SER A 706 -5.94 0.63 -15.80
CA SER A 706 -5.05 1.06 -14.70
C SER A 706 -5.44 2.41 -14.09
N ASP A 707 -5.05 2.58 -12.81
CA ASP A 707 -5.19 3.84 -12.08
C ASP A 707 -3.98 4.80 -12.28
N VAL A 708 -3.11 4.53 -13.26
CA VAL A 708 -1.95 5.36 -13.59
C VAL A 708 -2.11 6.08 -14.93
N VAL A 709 -1.48 7.23 -15.06
CA VAL A 709 -1.26 7.96 -16.31
C VAL A 709 0.23 7.91 -16.60
N TRP A 710 0.57 7.74 -17.86
CA TRP A 710 1.95 7.75 -18.32
C TRP A 710 2.38 9.17 -18.65
N ASP A 711 3.18 9.77 -17.77
CA ASP A 711 3.64 11.15 -17.91
C ASP A 711 5.08 11.19 -18.40
N ARG A 712 5.34 12.05 -19.40
CA ARG A 712 6.65 12.11 -20.05
C ARG A 712 7.61 12.95 -19.22
N ILE A 713 8.84 12.50 -19.04
CA ILE A 713 9.93 13.25 -18.43
C ILE A 713 10.30 14.45 -19.35
N GLU A 714 10.25 15.67 -18.82
CA GLU A 714 10.67 16.89 -19.51
C GLU A 714 12.10 17.32 -19.15
N SER A 715 12.52 17.06 -17.91
CA SER A 715 13.90 17.38 -17.48
C SER A 715 14.36 16.48 -16.34
N ILE A 716 15.66 16.23 -16.29
CA ILE A 716 16.40 15.62 -15.18
C ILE A 716 17.56 16.56 -14.88
N VAL A 717 17.57 17.16 -13.68
CA VAL A 717 18.54 18.19 -13.30
C VAL A 717 19.18 17.82 -11.97
N SER A 718 20.51 17.85 -11.88
CA SER A 718 21.21 17.63 -10.61
C SER A 718 20.92 18.76 -9.64
N THR A 719 20.53 18.40 -8.41
CA THR A 719 20.23 19.34 -7.30
C THR A 719 21.32 19.36 -6.24
N GLY A 720 22.41 18.60 -6.46
CA GLY A 720 23.55 18.55 -5.55
C GLY A 720 23.37 17.51 -4.46
N GLN A 721 23.92 17.79 -3.28
CA GLN A 721 23.88 16.88 -2.12
C GLN A 721 22.69 17.24 -1.23
N GLN A 722 21.79 16.27 -0.99
CA GLN A 722 20.60 16.43 -0.15
C GLN A 722 20.49 15.31 0.88
N GLN A 723 19.84 15.59 2.01
CA GLN A 723 19.42 14.58 2.96
C GLN A 723 18.33 13.73 2.32
N VAL A 724 18.48 12.40 2.38
CA VAL A 724 17.58 11.47 1.68
C VAL A 724 17.04 10.39 2.59
N TYR A 725 15.82 9.94 2.27
CA TYR A 725 15.05 8.96 3.02
C TYR A 725 14.42 7.93 2.10
N ASP A 726 14.10 6.75 2.66
CA ASP A 726 13.31 5.72 1.98
C ASP A 726 12.31 5.06 2.94
N LEU A 727 11.27 4.45 2.38
CA LEU A 727 10.23 3.71 3.09
C LEU A 727 10.20 2.28 2.57
N THR A 728 10.13 1.30 3.46
CA THR A 728 9.91 -0.09 3.07
C THR A 728 8.41 -0.40 3.14
N VAL A 729 7.81 -0.69 2.00
CA VAL A 729 6.40 -1.06 1.87
C VAL A 729 6.30 -2.54 1.54
N PRO A 730 5.79 -3.39 2.45
CA PRO A 730 5.70 -4.82 2.20
C PRO A 730 4.66 -5.14 1.12
N GLY A 731 4.87 -6.22 0.41
CA GLY A 731 3.95 -6.72 -0.61
C GLY A 731 4.04 -6.00 -1.94
N THR A 732 3.75 -4.72 -1.99
CA THR A 732 3.73 -3.93 -3.23
C THR A 732 5.07 -3.31 -3.61
N HIS A 733 5.97 -3.15 -2.66
CA HIS A 733 7.33 -2.61 -2.85
C HIS A 733 7.40 -1.24 -3.56
N ASN A 734 6.35 -0.44 -3.47
CA ASN A 734 6.26 0.88 -4.08
C ASN A 734 5.36 1.81 -3.26
N PHE A 735 5.44 3.11 -3.54
CA PHE A 735 4.57 4.11 -2.94
C PHE A 735 4.44 5.36 -3.84
N ILE A 736 3.61 6.30 -3.42
CA ILE A 736 3.37 7.53 -4.18
C ILE A 736 4.00 8.70 -3.42
N ALA A 737 4.97 9.36 -4.07
CA ALA A 737 5.62 10.56 -3.58
C ALA A 737 5.48 11.69 -4.61
N ASN A 738 5.12 12.90 -4.18
CA ASN A 738 4.91 14.08 -5.07
C ASN A 738 3.99 13.75 -6.26
N ASP A 739 2.96 12.90 -6.05
CA ASP A 739 2.06 12.39 -7.09
C ASP A 739 2.78 11.60 -8.21
N ILE A 740 3.90 10.95 -7.93
CA ILE A 740 4.66 10.07 -8.83
C ILE A 740 4.81 8.71 -8.17
N CYS A 741 4.70 7.63 -8.94
CA CYS A 741 4.90 6.27 -8.44
C CYS A 741 6.39 5.94 -8.38
N VAL A 742 6.88 5.58 -7.21
CA VAL A 742 8.29 5.29 -6.90
C VAL A 742 8.43 3.94 -6.19
N HIS A 743 9.58 3.32 -6.27
CA HIS A 743 9.84 1.97 -5.75
C HIS A 743 10.71 2.00 -4.49
N ASN A 744 10.54 1.02 -3.62
CA ASN A 744 11.47 0.76 -2.52
C ASN A 744 12.46 -0.37 -2.85
N THR A 745 13.40 -0.67 -1.96
CA THR A 745 14.52 -1.59 -2.23
C THR A 745 14.17 -3.05 -1.94
N THR A 746 14.41 -3.98 -2.91
CA THR A 746 14.17 -5.43 -2.76
C THR A 746 15.24 -6.27 -3.50
N LEU A 747 16.54 -6.04 -3.22
CA LEU A 747 17.61 -6.71 -3.97
C LEU A 747 17.59 -8.23 -3.85
N ALA A 748 17.36 -8.78 -2.65
CA ALA A 748 17.35 -10.21 -2.41
C ALA A 748 16.22 -10.93 -3.16
N LEU A 749 15.02 -10.33 -3.20
CA LEU A 749 13.87 -10.87 -3.91
C LEU A 749 14.12 -10.92 -5.44
N ASN A 750 14.74 -9.87 -6.00
CA ASN A 750 15.06 -9.83 -7.43
C ASN A 750 16.04 -10.93 -7.86
N ILE A 751 17.03 -11.27 -7.02
CA ILE A 751 17.96 -12.37 -7.28
C ILE A 751 17.23 -13.71 -7.24
N ALA A 752 16.37 -13.93 -6.23
CA ALA A 752 15.58 -15.15 -6.10
C ALA A 752 14.60 -15.32 -7.27
N GLU A 753 13.87 -14.26 -7.64
CA GLU A 753 12.94 -14.26 -8.77
C GLU A 753 13.64 -14.54 -10.10
N PHE A 754 14.77 -13.90 -10.38
CA PHE A 754 15.54 -14.14 -11.58
C PHE A 754 16.03 -15.60 -11.66
N GLY A 755 16.53 -16.12 -10.54
CA GLY A 755 16.96 -17.51 -10.45
C GLY A 755 15.82 -18.49 -10.70
N ALA A 756 14.64 -18.27 -10.10
CA ALA A 756 13.47 -19.11 -10.30
C ALA A 756 12.94 -19.05 -11.74
N LEU A 757 12.87 -17.87 -12.35
CA LEU A 757 12.44 -17.67 -13.73
C LEU A 757 13.37 -18.36 -14.74
N LYS A 758 14.71 -18.26 -14.56
CA LYS A 758 15.70 -18.87 -15.44
C LYS A 758 15.74 -20.38 -15.36
N THR A 759 15.66 -20.93 -14.17
CA THR A 759 15.85 -22.37 -13.93
C THR A 759 14.55 -23.14 -13.78
N LYS A 760 13.41 -22.48 -13.62
CA LYS A 760 12.11 -23.09 -13.27
C LYS A 760 12.19 -23.98 -12.03
N LYS A 761 13.08 -23.67 -11.10
CA LYS A 761 13.27 -24.33 -9.80
C LYS A 761 12.91 -23.35 -8.68
N ALA A 762 12.44 -23.88 -7.55
CA ALA A 762 12.30 -23.08 -6.35
C ALA A 762 13.70 -22.64 -5.85
N VAL A 763 13.85 -21.41 -5.49
CA VAL A 763 15.07 -20.79 -4.97
C VAL A 763 14.94 -20.58 -3.47
#